data_aeb054a08b2dd22df4c6894a52db9849
#
_entry.id   aeb054a08b2dd22df4c6894a52db9849
#
_cell.length_a   1.000
_cell.length_b   1.000
_cell.length_c   1.000
_cell.angle_alpha   90.00
_cell.angle_beta   90.00
_cell.angle_gamma   90.00
#
_symmetry.space_group_name_H-M   'P 1'
#
loop_
_entity.id
_entity.type
_entity.pdbx_description
1 polymer ?
#
loop_
_entity_poly.entity_id
_entity_poly.type
_entity_poly.pdbx_seq_one_letter_code
_entity_poly.pdbx_strand_id
1 'polypeptide(L)'
;MSTRPVIFISAVSRELKSARQLVANTLTFLGYEPEWQDTFGLEEGDLRAVLRRRIDASKGVVQLVGECYGAEPPSIDEQFGRVSYTQYEGLYAASKNKKVWYLFLDIGFPTDAHEEEEEEKRKLQEAYRKRLKADAHLYHPLSNKEGLEASVLKLRDDLTRLRRGVRRWATAVGVLLGLSVGLTVWLLQKQQHVGEQQEKTTQQVQALQEKIDKLEQGIASFTEIETKVRQEQPDQKPQAIEEKTYEELGKQLGIDAKTLKEQLPRFAQELKMSPNATTYERANAAYVAKDYNEAERLALAAADEAQRANPAKTGDAVKALELAGWAAEKRIEYSDALERLRSAEKLTERTRDPVEWARLQSAIAAILYDQGKYHDAEGTLRNVIGERERSLGLEQPETLTAHHTLAVVLWAEGKFPEAEAENRAALNLQEKVLGPEHPDTLKTRNSLATTLREQGKYADAEVEYRVLITLWTKIFGPEARETAIARGNLAIVLNDQAKYSEAEKEFRTALAIDEKVLGAEHPETLLVRSNLAGLLTDEAKYAQAEAEARAVIALWEKVLGPEHPDTLLSHHNLAGALAGEGRYAEAEQESRKLINLEEKVYGREHPTTLTSRSNLAETLLELGRYTEVESEACAVIKLEEKVLGREHPDTLETRTILVRTLDAQGKSVEAEGEARAVLQLQQKALGAEHPDTLETRASLANALRSQGKYSEADTEDRTVLTLREKVLGPQHPDTLRTCFDLALCLRAEKKISEAKTYAQRAAEGARKLLGPEHPDTKKYEKLCAELLGT
;
A
#
# COMPACT_ATOMS: atom_id res chain seq x y z
N MET A 1 -31.30 -29.07 9.93
CA MET A 1 -31.30 -27.69 9.42
C MET A 1 -31.44 -26.73 10.60
N SER A 2 -30.38 -26.06 10.98
CA SER A 2 -30.47 -25.00 12.00
C SER A 2 -31.11 -23.81 11.33
N THR A 3 -32.42 -23.63 11.51
CA THR A 3 -33.11 -22.45 11.00
C THR A 3 -32.63 -21.23 11.76
N ARG A 4 -31.89 -20.37 11.08
CA ARG A 4 -31.53 -19.06 11.63
C ARG A 4 -32.82 -18.30 11.98
N PRO A 5 -32.83 -17.53 13.08
CA PRO A 5 -34.02 -16.74 13.39
C PRO A 5 -34.26 -15.68 12.31
N VAL A 6 -35.48 -15.59 11.80
CA VAL A 6 -35.84 -14.64 10.76
C VAL A 6 -36.10 -13.26 11.37
N ILE A 7 -35.52 -12.22 10.77
CA ILE A 7 -35.79 -10.81 11.08
C ILE A 7 -36.32 -10.15 9.81
N PHE A 8 -37.50 -9.55 9.91
CA PHE A 8 -38.10 -8.85 8.78
C PHE A 8 -37.54 -7.43 8.67
N ILE A 9 -37.19 -7.00 7.45
CA ILE A 9 -36.71 -5.65 7.18
C ILE A 9 -37.77 -4.88 6.43
N SER A 10 -38.23 -3.80 7.03
CA SER A 10 -39.24 -2.89 6.48
C SER A 10 -38.55 -1.61 5.98
N ALA A 11 -38.70 -1.31 4.71
CA ALA A 11 -38.13 -0.11 4.07
C ALA A 11 -38.85 0.22 2.77
N VAL A 12 -38.87 1.50 2.36
CA VAL A 12 -39.34 1.88 1.02
C VAL A 12 -38.40 1.31 -0.04
N SER A 13 -38.95 0.47 -0.93
CA SER A 13 -38.14 -0.39 -1.80
C SER A 13 -37.21 0.36 -2.75
N ARG A 14 -37.67 1.49 -3.33
CA ARG A 14 -36.87 2.25 -4.32
C ARG A 14 -35.95 3.25 -3.66
N GLU A 15 -36.41 3.98 -2.66
CA GLU A 15 -35.64 5.00 -1.94
C GLU A 15 -34.46 4.39 -1.17
N LEU A 16 -34.67 3.26 -0.52
CA LEU A 16 -33.76 2.73 0.50
C LEU A 16 -33.18 1.34 0.16
N LYS A 17 -33.07 1.01 -1.12
CA LYS A 17 -32.59 -0.30 -1.57
C LYS A 17 -31.19 -0.64 -1.04
N SER A 18 -30.22 0.27 -1.19
CA SER A 18 -28.85 0.08 -0.71
C SER A 18 -28.77 0.04 0.82
N ALA A 19 -29.54 0.88 1.52
CA ALA A 19 -29.61 0.88 2.97
C ALA A 19 -30.19 -0.44 3.50
N ARG A 20 -31.26 -0.94 2.90
CA ARG A 20 -31.86 -2.24 3.22
C ARG A 20 -30.90 -3.39 3.01
N GLN A 21 -30.14 -3.38 1.90
CA GLN A 21 -29.14 -4.41 1.64
C GLN A 21 -28.03 -4.41 2.68
N LEU A 22 -27.57 -3.23 3.11
CA LEU A 22 -26.60 -3.10 4.19
C LEU A 22 -27.11 -3.70 5.49
N VAL A 23 -28.35 -3.37 5.89
CA VAL A 23 -29.00 -3.95 7.08
C VAL A 23 -29.10 -5.46 6.95
N ALA A 24 -29.48 -5.98 5.77
CA ALA A 24 -29.59 -7.41 5.53
C ALA A 24 -28.24 -8.13 5.67
N ASN A 25 -27.18 -7.55 5.12
CA ASN A 25 -25.83 -8.09 5.23
C ASN A 25 -25.37 -8.13 6.70
N THR A 26 -25.59 -7.05 7.43
CA THR A 26 -25.23 -6.96 8.86
C THR A 26 -26.02 -7.95 9.73
N LEU A 27 -27.32 -8.13 9.48
CA LEU A 27 -28.13 -9.14 10.18
C LEU A 27 -27.68 -10.56 9.83
N THR A 28 -27.29 -10.82 8.60
CA THR A 28 -26.73 -12.10 8.18
C THR A 28 -25.42 -12.40 8.89
N PHE A 29 -24.56 -11.40 9.01
CA PHE A 29 -23.33 -11.47 9.79
C PHE A 29 -23.60 -11.79 11.28
N LEU A 30 -24.62 -11.18 11.87
CA LEU A 30 -25.05 -11.46 13.24
C LEU A 30 -25.74 -12.83 13.40
N GLY A 31 -25.86 -13.63 12.36
CA GLY A 31 -26.42 -14.98 12.40
C GLY A 31 -27.94 -15.04 12.34
N TYR A 32 -28.59 -14.02 11.80
CA TYR A 32 -30.02 -13.96 11.51
C TYR A 32 -30.29 -14.12 10.01
N GLU A 33 -31.50 -14.52 9.67
CA GLU A 33 -31.97 -14.58 8.29
C GLU A 33 -32.83 -13.35 8.03
N PRO A 34 -32.34 -12.37 7.21
CA PRO A 34 -33.12 -11.19 6.86
C PRO A 34 -34.15 -11.50 5.78
N GLU A 35 -35.34 -10.97 5.92
CA GLU A 35 -36.45 -11.10 4.99
C GLU A 35 -37.07 -9.73 4.70
N TRP A 36 -37.45 -9.44 3.44
CA TRP A 36 -38.15 -8.19 3.08
C TRP A 36 -39.01 -8.40 1.83
N GLN A 37 -39.84 -7.45 1.51
CA GLN A 37 -40.88 -7.58 0.49
C GLN A 37 -40.38 -8.10 -0.87
N ASP A 38 -39.24 -7.59 -1.37
CA ASP A 38 -38.70 -7.99 -2.67
C ASP A 38 -38.15 -9.44 -2.71
N THR A 39 -38.00 -10.10 -1.57
CA THR A 39 -37.50 -11.49 -1.47
C THR A 39 -38.58 -12.56 -1.63
N PHE A 40 -39.86 -12.15 -1.65
CA PHE A 40 -41.00 -13.11 -1.65
C PHE A 40 -41.34 -13.71 -3.00
N GLY A 41 -40.80 -13.18 -4.10
CA GLY A 41 -41.16 -13.61 -5.44
C GLY A 41 -42.64 -13.31 -5.77
N LEU A 42 -43.20 -14.04 -6.75
CA LEU A 42 -44.61 -13.93 -7.16
C LEU A 42 -45.48 -14.87 -6.28
N GLU A 43 -45.65 -14.54 -4.99
CA GLU A 43 -46.69 -15.21 -4.21
C GLU A 43 -48.08 -14.68 -4.65
N GLU A 44 -48.99 -15.57 -5.08
CA GLU A 44 -50.37 -15.19 -5.41
C GLU A 44 -51.15 -14.79 -4.16
N GLY A 45 -51.78 -13.61 -4.18
CA GLY A 45 -52.63 -13.15 -3.10
C GLY A 45 -52.56 -11.66 -2.78
N ASP A 46 -53.40 -11.21 -1.81
CA ASP A 46 -53.32 -9.86 -1.28
C ASP A 46 -51.96 -9.65 -0.55
N LEU A 47 -51.16 -8.69 -1.02
CA LEU A 47 -49.86 -8.39 -0.47
C LEU A 47 -49.87 -8.16 1.07
N ARG A 48 -50.91 -7.55 1.59
CA ARG A 48 -51.05 -7.40 3.07
C ARG A 48 -51.15 -8.76 3.79
N ALA A 49 -51.87 -9.73 3.21
CA ALA A 49 -51.96 -11.07 3.77
C ALA A 49 -50.61 -11.79 3.79
N VAL A 50 -49.83 -11.62 2.71
CA VAL A 50 -48.44 -12.12 2.61
C VAL A 50 -47.55 -11.46 3.67
N LEU A 51 -47.59 -10.13 3.78
CA LEU A 51 -46.81 -9.37 4.79
C LEU A 51 -47.14 -9.77 6.21
N ARG A 52 -48.44 -9.94 6.56
CA ARG A 52 -48.88 -10.43 7.88
C ARG A 52 -48.24 -11.78 8.21
N ARG A 53 -48.34 -12.75 7.29
CA ARG A 53 -47.77 -14.09 7.48
C ARG A 53 -46.24 -14.06 7.70
N ARG A 54 -45.51 -13.27 6.95
CA ARG A 54 -44.05 -13.14 7.05
C ARG A 54 -43.63 -12.43 8.33
N ILE A 55 -44.32 -11.34 8.68
CA ILE A 55 -44.08 -10.64 9.95
C ILE A 55 -44.41 -11.55 11.14
N ASP A 56 -45.51 -12.30 11.09
CA ASP A 56 -45.89 -13.23 12.16
C ASP A 56 -44.85 -14.35 12.34
N ALA A 57 -44.25 -14.83 11.24
CA ALA A 57 -43.18 -15.83 11.27
C ALA A 57 -41.85 -15.26 11.76
N SER A 58 -41.59 -13.96 11.63
CA SER A 58 -40.34 -13.32 12.05
C SER A 58 -40.22 -13.22 13.57
N LYS A 59 -38.97 -13.07 14.07
CA LYS A 59 -38.68 -12.83 15.49
C LYS A 59 -38.70 -11.36 15.88
N GLY A 60 -38.65 -10.46 14.91
CA GLY A 60 -38.73 -9.02 15.09
C GLY A 60 -38.62 -8.30 13.74
N VAL A 61 -38.78 -7.01 13.75
CA VAL A 61 -38.77 -6.16 12.57
C VAL A 61 -37.76 -5.05 12.72
N VAL A 62 -36.88 -4.84 11.75
CA VAL A 62 -36.06 -3.65 11.64
C VAL A 62 -36.67 -2.75 10.58
N GLN A 63 -37.19 -1.59 10.99
CA GLN A 63 -37.81 -0.63 10.09
C GLN A 63 -36.86 0.55 9.81
N LEU A 64 -36.56 0.76 8.54
CA LEU A 64 -35.87 1.96 8.06
C LEU A 64 -36.90 3.05 7.78
N VAL A 65 -36.77 4.18 8.43
CA VAL A 65 -37.74 5.30 8.35
C VAL A 65 -37.07 6.46 7.61
N GLY A 66 -37.23 6.48 6.29
CA GLY A 66 -36.75 7.53 5.36
C GLY A 66 -37.72 8.70 5.23
N GLU A 67 -37.56 9.49 4.20
CA GLU A 67 -38.35 10.67 3.89
C GLU A 67 -39.62 10.33 3.07
N CYS A 68 -39.52 9.31 2.19
CA CYS A 68 -40.61 8.94 1.30
C CYS A 68 -41.69 8.11 2.02
N TYR A 69 -42.94 8.36 1.67
CA TYR A 69 -44.10 7.63 2.14
C TYR A 69 -44.19 6.22 1.55
N GLY A 70 -43.92 6.09 0.28
CA GLY A 70 -43.94 4.84 -0.49
C GLY A 70 -45.31 4.45 -1.05
N ALA A 71 -45.37 3.22 -1.55
CA ALA A 71 -46.59 2.71 -2.20
C ALA A 71 -47.72 2.43 -1.19
N GLU A 72 -48.94 2.78 -1.56
CA GLU A 72 -50.18 2.51 -0.77
C GLU A 72 -50.84 1.19 -1.19
N PRO A 73 -51.44 0.47 -0.24
CA PRO A 73 -52.40 -0.60 -0.53
C PRO A 73 -53.59 -0.10 -1.35
N PRO A 74 -54.25 -0.95 -2.14
CA PRO A 74 -55.38 -0.56 -2.99
C PRO A 74 -56.68 -0.18 -2.17
N SER A 75 -56.67 -0.41 -0.88
CA SER A 75 -57.71 -0.05 0.04
C SER A 75 -57.18 0.43 1.38
N ILE A 76 -57.89 1.37 2.02
CA ILE A 76 -57.60 1.87 3.37
C ILE A 76 -57.64 0.69 4.37
N ASP A 77 -56.68 0.62 5.25
CA ASP A 77 -56.65 -0.43 6.29
C ASP A 77 -57.61 -0.12 7.41
N GLU A 78 -58.44 -1.10 7.81
CA GLU A 78 -59.48 -0.93 8.84
C GLU A 78 -58.91 -0.59 10.24
N GLN A 79 -57.72 -1.07 10.54
CA GLN A 79 -57.06 -0.89 11.85
C GLN A 79 -56.15 0.33 11.88
N PHE A 80 -55.40 0.59 10.80
CA PHE A 80 -54.34 1.62 10.78
C PHE A 80 -54.68 2.85 9.93
N GLY A 81 -55.82 2.83 9.19
CA GLY A 81 -56.23 3.93 8.34
C GLY A 81 -55.45 3.98 7.02
N ARG A 82 -55.25 5.18 6.48
CA ARG A 82 -54.45 5.39 5.27
C ARG A 82 -52.96 5.35 5.60
N VAL A 83 -52.31 4.29 5.20
CA VAL A 83 -50.89 4.01 5.45
C VAL A 83 -50.23 3.40 4.23
N SER A 84 -48.93 3.65 4.01
CA SER A 84 -48.15 2.93 3.00
C SER A 84 -47.86 1.50 3.45
N TYR A 85 -47.45 0.62 2.55
CA TYR A 85 -47.05 -0.73 2.90
C TYR A 85 -45.95 -0.75 3.96
N THR A 86 -44.95 0.13 3.83
CA THR A 86 -43.87 0.22 4.84
C THR A 86 -44.37 0.66 6.20
N GLN A 87 -45.27 1.64 6.27
CA GLN A 87 -45.90 2.05 7.55
C GLN A 87 -46.74 0.92 8.14
N TYR A 88 -47.50 0.22 7.28
CA TYR A 88 -48.30 -0.93 7.67
C TYR A 88 -47.47 -2.03 8.31
N GLU A 89 -46.33 -2.38 7.69
CA GLU A 89 -45.42 -3.41 8.23
C GLU A 89 -44.98 -3.12 9.67
N GLY A 90 -44.54 -1.89 9.96
CA GLY A 90 -44.15 -1.48 11.28
C GLY A 90 -45.30 -1.46 12.29
N LEU A 91 -46.44 -0.90 11.90
CA LEU A 91 -47.65 -0.82 12.75
C LEU A 91 -48.25 -2.18 13.06
N TYR A 92 -48.34 -3.07 12.04
CA TYR A 92 -48.77 -4.42 12.20
C TYR A 92 -47.87 -5.22 13.16
N ALA A 93 -46.56 -5.12 12.96
CA ALA A 93 -45.59 -5.79 13.83
C ALA A 93 -45.74 -5.33 15.29
N ALA A 94 -45.90 -4.04 15.54
CA ALA A 94 -46.12 -3.47 16.84
C ALA A 94 -47.44 -3.96 17.44
N SER A 95 -48.54 -4.03 16.67
CA SER A 95 -49.85 -4.54 17.14
C SER A 95 -49.80 -6.02 17.55
N LYS A 96 -48.85 -6.77 17.03
CA LYS A 96 -48.61 -8.19 17.38
C LYS A 96 -47.60 -8.38 18.52
N ASN A 97 -47.23 -7.31 19.22
CA ASN A 97 -46.17 -7.31 20.24
C ASN A 97 -44.83 -7.82 19.75
N LYS A 98 -44.55 -7.70 18.47
CA LYS A 98 -43.22 -7.97 17.93
C LYS A 98 -42.26 -6.86 18.31
N LYS A 99 -41.03 -7.19 18.59
CA LYS A 99 -40.00 -6.18 18.78
C LYS A 99 -39.76 -5.46 17.46
N VAL A 100 -39.94 -4.16 17.42
CA VAL A 100 -39.65 -3.31 16.25
C VAL A 100 -38.51 -2.36 16.61
N TRP A 101 -37.48 -2.34 15.80
CA TRP A 101 -36.36 -1.40 15.90
C TRP A 101 -36.49 -0.38 14.79
N TYR A 102 -36.72 0.89 15.15
CA TYR A 102 -36.84 1.98 14.20
C TYR A 102 -35.49 2.65 13.99
N LEU A 103 -34.99 2.64 12.75
CA LEU A 103 -33.78 3.29 12.35
C LEU A 103 -34.14 4.51 11.47
N PHE A 104 -34.00 5.70 12.04
CA PHE A 104 -34.39 6.94 11.38
C PHE A 104 -33.24 7.46 10.52
N LEU A 105 -33.49 7.59 9.24
CA LEU A 105 -32.56 8.16 8.28
C LEU A 105 -32.81 9.66 8.18
N ASP A 106 -31.73 10.45 8.30
CA ASP A 106 -31.79 11.91 8.27
C ASP A 106 -31.79 12.45 6.83
N ILE A 107 -32.12 13.73 6.64
CA ILE A 107 -32.23 14.42 5.34
C ILE A 107 -30.94 14.27 4.48
N GLY A 108 -29.78 14.13 5.11
CA GLY A 108 -28.50 13.92 4.41
C GLY A 108 -28.16 12.48 4.10
N PHE A 109 -29.00 11.47 4.42
CA PHE A 109 -28.67 10.08 4.18
C PHE A 109 -28.69 9.75 2.68
N PRO A 110 -27.65 9.04 2.13
CA PRO A 110 -27.60 8.67 0.71
C PRO A 110 -28.75 7.71 0.34
N THR A 111 -29.66 8.16 -0.50
CA THR A 111 -30.79 7.36 -1.03
C THR A 111 -30.52 6.92 -2.46
N ASP A 112 -31.12 5.81 -2.86
CA ASP A 112 -30.93 5.23 -4.21
C ASP A 112 -31.79 5.91 -5.30
N ALA A 113 -32.91 6.51 -4.90
CA ALA A 113 -33.83 7.23 -5.78
C ALA A 113 -34.58 8.31 -4.98
N HIS A 114 -34.74 9.48 -5.59
CA HIS A 114 -35.71 10.49 -5.15
C HIS A 114 -36.91 10.44 -6.06
N GLU A 115 -38.07 10.02 -5.54
CA GLU A 115 -39.35 10.16 -6.23
C GLU A 115 -40.01 11.47 -5.70
N GLU A 116 -40.49 12.31 -6.63
CA GLU A 116 -41.34 13.46 -6.25
C GLU A 116 -42.69 12.90 -5.76
N GLU A 117 -42.90 12.93 -4.48
CA GLU A 117 -44.15 12.52 -3.87
C GLU A 117 -45.12 13.70 -3.74
N GLU A 118 -46.41 13.39 -3.87
CA GLU A 118 -47.51 14.33 -3.65
C GLU A 118 -47.40 14.92 -2.23
N GLU A 119 -47.69 16.20 -2.09
CA GLU A 119 -47.58 16.92 -0.79
C GLU A 119 -48.39 16.28 0.35
N GLU A 120 -49.53 15.66 0.00
CA GLU A 120 -50.36 14.92 0.97
C GLU A 120 -49.64 13.70 1.53
N LYS A 121 -48.96 12.91 0.70
CA LYS A 121 -48.19 11.75 1.12
C LYS A 121 -47.00 12.16 1.99
N ARG A 122 -46.34 13.25 1.62
CA ARG A 122 -45.26 13.82 2.44
C ARG A 122 -45.71 14.20 3.82
N LYS A 123 -46.87 14.86 3.95
CA LYS A 123 -47.46 15.18 5.26
C LYS A 123 -47.79 13.94 6.08
N LEU A 124 -48.30 12.87 5.46
CA LEU A 124 -48.55 11.59 6.13
C LEU A 124 -47.24 10.93 6.63
N GLN A 125 -46.20 10.99 5.88
CA GLN A 125 -44.88 10.47 6.27
C GLN A 125 -44.27 11.28 7.43
N GLU A 126 -44.40 12.60 7.39
CA GLU A 126 -43.95 13.47 8.49
C GLU A 126 -44.74 13.20 9.77
N ALA A 127 -46.05 13.04 9.67
CA ALA A 127 -46.91 12.70 10.81
C ALA A 127 -46.53 11.32 11.42
N TYR A 128 -46.24 10.34 10.57
CA TYR A 128 -45.78 9.03 10.98
C TYR A 128 -44.42 9.12 11.68
N ARG A 129 -43.42 9.79 11.06
CA ARG A 129 -42.11 10.03 11.69
C ARG A 129 -42.21 10.72 13.04
N LYS A 130 -43.07 11.75 13.15
CA LYS A 130 -43.32 12.50 14.41
C LYS A 130 -43.92 11.57 15.48
N ARG A 131 -44.89 10.73 15.11
CA ARG A 131 -45.53 9.74 16.03
C ARG A 131 -44.48 8.75 16.54
N LEU A 132 -43.69 8.16 15.66
CA LEU A 132 -42.66 7.18 16.04
C LEU A 132 -41.56 7.82 16.92
N LYS A 133 -41.20 9.08 16.69
CA LYS A 133 -40.23 9.81 17.54
C LYS A 133 -40.75 10.04 18.96
N ALA A 134 -42.05 10.22 19.11
CA ALA A 134 -42.69 10.39 20.42
C ALA A 134 -42.76 9.08 21.21
N ASP A 135 -42.93 7.94 20.52
CA ASP A 135 -43.08 6.62 21.11
C ASP A 135 -41.78 5.82 21.27
N ALA A 136 -40.72 6.22 20.57
CA ALA A 136 -39.47 5.48 20.55
C ALA A 136 -38.51 5.91 21.68
N HIS A 137 -38.08 4.96 22.50
CA HIS A 137 -37.13 5.19 23.58
C HIS A 137 -35.67 5.41 23.13
N LEU A 138 -35.34 5.21 21.86
CA LEU A 138 -34.01 5.37 21.26
C LEU A 138 -34.15 6.00 19.87
N TYR A 139 -33.90 7.28 19.78
CA TYR A 139 -33.86 8.04 18.55
C TYR A 139 -32.47 8.61 18.31
N HIS A 140 -31.78 8.09 17.27
CA HIS A 140 -30.55 8.69 16.75
C HIS A 140 -30.70 8.86 15.24
N PRO A 141 -30.65 10.10 14.72
CA PRO A 141 -30.67 10.34 13.29
C PRO A 141 -29.39 9.79 12.66
N LEU A 142 -29.55 9.09 11.53
CA LEU A 142 -28.47 8.46 10.81
C LEU A 142 -28.27 9.21 9.49
N SER A 143 -27.07 9.79 9.32
CA SER A 143 -26.75 10.63 8.16
C SER A 143 -25.90 9.93 7.10
N ASN A 144 -25.35 8.74 7.41
CA ASN A 144 -24.50 7.98 6.50
C ASN A 144 -24.67 6.47 6.66
N LYS A 145 -24.08 5.69 5.72
CA LYS A 145 -24.18 4.23 5.69
C LYS A 145 -23.44 3.56 6.85
N GLU A 146 -22.31 4.10 7.26
CA GLU A 146 -21.51 3.61 8.38
C GLU A 146 -22.27 3.74 9.71
N GLY A 147 -22.97 4.84 9.92
CA GLY A 147 -23.85 5.05 11.06
C GLY A 147 -25.03 4.09 11.08
N LEU A 148 -25.57 3.73 9.92
CA LEU A 148 -26.64 2.73 9.80
C LEU A 148 -26.13 1.34 10.19
N GLU A 149 -24.98 0.91 9.67
CA GLU A 149 -24.36 -0.37 9.99
C GLU A 149 -24.05 -0.48 11.49
N ALA A 150 -23.40 0.53 12.06
CA ALA A 150 -23.11 0.61 13.48
C ALA A 150 -24.37 0.52 14.35
N SER A 151 -25.49 1.09 13.88
CA SER A 151 -26.76 1.03 14.61
C SER A 151 -27.38 -0.36 14.58
N VAL A 152 -27.28 -1.08 13.46
CA VAL A 152 -27.71 -2.49 13.38
C VAL A 152 -26.85 -3.38 14.26
N LEU A 153 -25.54 -3.16 14.30
CA LEU A 153 -24.63 -3.90 15.18
C LEU A 153 -24.97 -3.67 16.67
N LYS A 154 -25.36 -2.46 17.07
CA LYS A 154 -25.82 -2.16 18.43
C LYS A 154 -27.09 -2.91 18.85
N LEU A 155 -27.91 -3.38 17.90
CA LEU A 155 -29.07 -4.24 18.18
C LEU A 155 -28.67 -5.66 18.63
N ARG A 156 -27.38 -6.03 18.57
CA ARG A 156 -26.85 -7.36 18.92
C ARG A 156 -27.35 -7.86 20.27
N ASP A 157 -27.34 -7.02 21.30
CA ASP A 157 -27.75 -7.42 22.65
C ASP A 157 -29.27 -7.68 22.76
N ASP A 158 -30.04 -6.85 22.09
CA ASP A 158 -31.50 -7.04 22.02
C ASP A 158 -31.84 -8.30 21.21
N LEU A 159 -31.17 -8.53 20.08
CA LEU A 159 -31.33 -9.72 19.25
C LEU A 159 -30.89 -10.97 20.02
N THR A 160 -29.83 -10.88 20.80
CA THR A 160 -29.32 -11.98 21.64
C THR A 160 -30.32 -12.30 22.77
N ARG A 161 -30.98 -11.31 23.37
CA ARG A 161 -32.06 -11.55 24.39
C ARG A 161 -33.25 -12.27 23.79
N LEU A 162 -33.67 -11.92 22.57
CA LEU A 162 -34.70 -12.66 21.83
C LEU A 162 -34.32 -14.13 21.61
N ARG A 163 -33.05 -14.40 21.30
CA ARG A 163 -32.53 -15.76 21.14
C ARG A 163 -32.52 -16.56 22.44
N ARG A 164 -32.25 -15.92 23.59
CA ARG A 164 -32.28 -16.54 24.93
C ARG A 164 -33.69 -16.78 25.45
N GLY A 165 -34.65 -15.93 25.10
CA GLY A 165 -36.07 -16.08 25.48
C GLY A 165 -36.67 -17.39 24.95
N VAL A 166 -36.32 -17.79 23.73
CA VAL A 166 -36.79 -19.03 23.10
C VAL A 166 -36.24 -20.28 23.82
N ARG A 167 -35.06 -20.22 24.41
CA ARG A 167 -34.48 -21.35 25.18
C ARG A 167 -35.16 -21.55 26.54
N ARG A 168 -35.69 -20.51 27.19
CA ARG A 168 -36.37 -20.60 28.50
C ARG A 168 -37.78 -21.21 28.41
N TRP A 169 -38.48 -21.08 27.31
CA TRP A 169 -39.81 -21.67 27.11
C TRP A 169 -39.75 -23.17 26.81
N ALA A 170 -38.69 -23.70 26.22
CA ALA A 170 -38.49 -25.10 25.94
C ALA A 170 -38.26 -25.96 27.20
N THR A 171 -37.87 -25.31 28.31
CA THR A 171 -37.62 -25.99 29.59
C THR A 171 -38.83 -26.01 30.53
N ALA A 172 -39.91 -25.25 30.25
CA ALA A 172 -41.05 -25.12 31.12
C ALA A 172 -42.24 -26.10 30.84
N VAL A 173 -42.20 -26.83 29.72
CA VAL A 173 -43.29 -27.76 29.31
C VAL A 173 -42.96 -29.22 29.58
N GLY A 174 -41.84 -29.51 30.25
CA GLY A 174 -41.37 -30.89 30.53
C GLY A 174 -41.82 -31.53 31.86
N VAL A 175 -42.78 -30.94 32.56
CA VAL A 175 -43.28 -31.53 33.81
C VAL A 175 -44.82 -31.64 33.74
N LEU A 176 -45.29 -32.79 33.30
CA LEU A 176 -46.48 -33.44 33.79
C LEU A 176 -46.83 -34.68 32.91
N LEU A 177 -47.02 -35.75 33.64
CA LEU A 177 -47.66 -37.03 33.31
C LEU A 177 -46.73 -38.20 32.95
N GLY A 178 -46.58 -38.98 33.93
CA GLY A 178 -46.11 -40.35 33.86
C GLY A 178 -47.12 -41.27 33.25
N LEU A 179 -46.63 -42.25 32.54
CA LEU A 179 -47.22 -43.59 32.48
C LEU A 179 -46.26 -44.59 31.80
N SER A 180 -45.87 -45.55 32.58
CA SER A 180 -45.56 -46.95 32.26
C SER A 180 -44.39 -47.33 31.36
N VAL A 181 -43.63 -48.22 31.85
CA VAL A 181 -42.61 -49.17 31.33
C VAL A 181 -42.13 -49.11 29.86
N GLY A 182 -42.99 -48.82 28.91
CA GLY A 182 -42.56 -48.61 27.50
C GLY A 182 -41.77 -47.31 27.22
N LEU A 183 -41.90 -46.34 28.12
CA LEU A 183 -41.23 -45.03 28.05
C LEU A 183 -39.76 -45.11 28.49
N THR A 184 -39.44 -46.13 29.34
CA THR A 184 -38.08 -46.28 29.87
C THR A 184 -37.09 -46.76 28.81
N VAL A 185 -37.49 -47.61 27.89
CA VAL A 185 -36.63 -48.11 26.81
C VAL A 185 -36.47 -46.98 25.74
N TRP A 186 -37.51 -46.24 25.45
CA TRP A 186 -37.45 -45.09 24.52
C TRP A 186 -36.69 -43.91 25.16
N LEU A 187 -36.80 -43.69 26.47
CA LEU A 187 -36.02 -42.70 27.23
C LEU A 187 -34.52 -43.05 27.25
N LEU A 188 -34.18 -44.35 27.43
CA LEU A 188 -32.76 -44.77 27.39
C LEU A 188 -32.15 -44.61 26.02
N GLN A 189 -32.86 -44.95 24.94
CA GLN A 189 -32.39 -44.64 23.57
C GLN A 189 -32.32 -43.17 23.25
N LYS A 190 -33.29 -42.38 23.74
CA LYS A 190 -33.28 -40.91 23.60
C LYS A 190 -32.23 -40.25 24.47
N GLN A 191 -31.96 -40.82 25.67
CA GLN A 191 -30.87 -40.37 26.56
C GLN A 191 -29.48 -40.61 25.94
N GLN A 192 -29.26 -41.74 25.25
CA GLN A 192 -28.05 -41.99 24.50
C GLN A 192 -27.91 -41.03 23.30
N HIS A 193 -29.00 -40.76 22.57
CA HIS A 193 -28.96 -39.83 21.42
C HIS A 193 -28.83 -38.36 21.85
N VAL A 194 -29.44 -38.00 23.01
CA VAL A 194 -29.24 -36.68 23.63
C VAL A 194 -27.84 -36.56 24.22
N GLY A 195 -27.29 -37.62 24.79
CA GLY A 195 -25.90 -37.69 25.24
C GLY A 195 -24.89 -37.46 24.08
N GLU A 196 -25.08 -38.16 22.97
CA GLU A 196 -24.25 -38.01 21.78
C GLU A 196 -24.41 -36.62 21.13
N GLN A 197 -25.61 -36.05 21.13
CA GLN A 197 -25.84 -34.67 20.65
C GLN A 197 -25.27 -33.63 21.62
N GLN A 198 -25.35 -33.88 22.92
CA GLN A 198 -24.77 -33.03 23.94
C GLN A 198 -23.25 -33.08 23.90
N GLU A 199 -22.67 -34.24 23.67
CA GLU A 199 -21.22 -34.42 23.49
C GLU A 199 -20.71 -33.76 22.23
N LYS A 200 -21.41 -33.92 21.09
CA LYS A 200 -21.11 -33.18 19.84
C LYS A 200 -21.26 -31.66 19.98
N THR A 201 -22.28 -31.21 20.71
CA THR A 201 -22.49 -29.78 20.97
C THR A 201 -21.39 -29.26 21.90
N THR A 202 -20.97 -30.04 22.91
CA THR A 202 -19.87 -29.67 23.80
C THR A 202 -18.55 -29.63 23.05
N GLN A 203 -18.25 -30.61 22.18
CA GLN A 203 -17.08 -30.60 21.32
C GLN A 203 -17.09 -29.43 20.34
N GLN A 204 -18.24 -29.08 19.76
CA GLN A 204 -18.38 -27.89 18.89
C GLN A 204 -18.18 -26.58 19.65
N VAL A 205 -18.68 -26.49 20.90
CA VAL A 205 -18.47 -25.33 21.77
C VAL A 205 -17.01 -25.21 22.18
N GLN A 206 -16.35 -26.33 22.51
CA GLN A 206 -14.93 -26.32 22.83
C GLN A 206 -14.07 -25.93 21.62
N ALA A 207 -14.36 -26.46 20.44
CA ALA A 207 -13.66 -26.07 19.19
C ALA A 207 -13.87 -24.61 18.82
N LEU A 208 -15.06 -24.05 19.07
CA LEU A 208 -15.35 -22.64 18.89
C LEU A 208 -14.62 -21.78 19.92
N GLN A 209 -14.56 -22.22 21.18
CA GLN A 209 -13.82 -21.49 22.20
C GLN A 209 -12.31 -21.47 21.89
N GLU A 210 -11.74 -22.61 21.53
CA GLU A 210 -10.35 -22.71 21.12
C GLU A 210 -10.03 -21.78 19.93
N LYS A 211 -10.97 -21.66 18.99
CA LYS A 211 -10.82 -20.74 17.85
C LYS A 211 -10.89 -19.30 18.27
N ILE A 212 -11.76 -18.94 19.20
CA ILE A 212 -11.86 -17.59 19.79
C ILE A 212 -10.56 -17.26 20.52
N ASP A 213 -10.08 -18.16 21.36
CA ASP A 213 -8.85 -17.96 22.14
C ASP A 213 -7.65 -17.74 21.22
N LYS A 214 -7.56 -18.50 20.11
CA LYS A 214 -6.53 -18.29 19.08
C LYS A 214 -6.65 -16.93 18.39
N LEU A 215 -7.85 -16.46 18.08
CA LEU A 215 -8.04 -15.15 17.46
C LEU A 215 -7.74 -14.01 18.43
N GLU A 216 -8.09 -14.15 19.72
CA GLU A 216 -7.73 -13.21 20.77
C GLU A 216 -6.19 -13.14 20.94
N GLN A 217 -5.55 -14.30 21.01
CA GLN A 217 -4.09 -14.40 21.02
C GLN A 217 -3.49 -13.77 19.76
N GLY A 218 -4.10 -13.98 18.60
CA GLY A 218 -3.68 -13.40 17.34
C GLY A 218 -3.71 -11.88 17.37
N ILE A 219 -4.77 -11.26 17.87
CA ILE A 219 -4.86 -9.80 18.04
C ILE A 219 -3.80 -9.30 19.03
N ALA A 220 -3.63 -9.98 20.15
CA ALA A 220 -2.66 -9.58 21.18
C ALA A 220 -1.21 -9.64 20.67
N SER A 221 -0.89 -10.62 19.82
CA SER A 221 0.46 -10.84 19.29
C SER A 221 0.73 -10.12 17.96
N PHE A 222 -0.29 -9.61 17.28
CA PHE A 222 -0.17 -9.08 15.91
C PHE A 222 0.86 -7.97 15.82
N THR A 223 0.75 -6.96 16.66
CA THR A 223 1.65 -5.80 16.67
C THR A 223 3.07 -6.16 17.10
N GLU A 224 3.22 -7.13 17.99
CA GLU A 224 4.52 -7.63 18.44
C GLU A 224 5.23 -8.39 17.30
N ILE A 225 4.50 -9.23 16.58
CA ILE A 225 5.00 -9.93 15.39
C ILE A 225 5.27 -8.95 14.25
N GLU A 226 4.37 -7.98 14.00
CA GLU A 226 4.59 -6.96 12.98
C GLU A 226 5.85 -6.14 13.28
N THR A 227 6.06 -5.74 14.53
CA THR A 227 7.27 -5.03 14.96
C THR A 227 8.51 -5.87 14.72
N LYS A 228 8.46 -7.18 15.04
CA LYS A 228 9.56 -8.11 14.77
C LYS A 228 9.83 -8.24 13.27
N VAL A 229 8.79 -8.43 12.45
CA VAL A 229 8.90 -8.51 11.00
C VAL A 229 9.49 -7.23 10.42
N ARG A 230 9.11 -6.04 10.92
CA ARG A 230 9.68 -4.75 10.53
C ARG A 230 11.16 -4.65 10.86
N GLN A 231 11.57 -5.11 12.03
CA GLN A 231 12.98 -5.11 12.41
C GLN A 231 13.81 -6.07 11.57
N GLU A 232 13.24 -7.20 11.18
CA GLU A 232 13.87 -8.18 10.29
C GLU A 232 13.85 -7.76 8.82
N GLN A 233 12.95 -6.85 8.43
CA GLN A 233 12.74 -6.43 7.05
C GLN A 233 12.45 -4.92 6.95
N PRO A 234 13.42 -4.08 7.35
CA PRO A 234 13.23 -2.63 7.44
C PRO A 234 13.04 -1.93 6.08
N ASP A 235 13.47 -2.57 5.00
CA ASP A 235 13.38 -2.12 3.61
C ASP A 235 12.08 -2.56 2.90
N GLN A 236 11.25 -3.34 3.58
CA GLN A 236 10.02 -3.83 2.98
C GLN A 236 8.87 -2.83 3.11
N LYS A 237 8.05 -2.76 2.06
CA LYS A 237 6.84 -1.95 2.06
C LYS A 237 5.87 -2.42 3.15
N PRO A 238 5.05 -1.52 3.71
CA PRO A 238 4.12 -1.82 4.80
C PRO A 238 3.19 -3.02 4.53
N GLN A 239 2.80 -3.25 3.28
CA GLN A 239 1.95 -4.36 2.88
C GLN A 239 2.66 -5.71 2.93
N ALA A 240 3.92 -5.76 2.50
CA ALA A 240 4.73 -6.98 2.57
C ALA A 240 4.99 -7.37 4.03
N ILE A 241 5.18 -6.36 4.89
CA ILE A 241 5.28 -6.54 6.34
C ILE A 241 3.97 -7.11 6.90
N GLU A 242 2.82 -6.55 6.53
CA GLU A 242 1.51 -7.02 6.95
C GLU A 242 1.29 -8.49 6.52
N GLU A 243 1.60 -8.85 5.28
CA GLU A 243 1.46 -10.22 4.79
C GLU A 243 2.32 -11.20 5.55
N LYS A 244 3.59 -10.85 5.75
CA LYS A 244 4.51 -11.68 6.51
C LYS A 244 4.12 -11.80 7.98
N THR A 245 3.53 -10.76 8.54
CA THR A 245 2.94 -10.79 9.88
C THR A 245 1.83 -11.84 9.96
N TYR A 246 0.93 -11.89 8.97
CA TYR A 246 -0.10 -12.94 8.91
C TYR A 246 0.49 -14.33 8.70
N GLU A 247 1.56 -14.49 7.93
CA GLU A 247 2.24 -15.77 7.75
C GLU A 247 2.86 -16.29 9.05
N GLU A 248 3.62 -15.44 9.75
CA GLU A 248 4.25 -15.81 11.02
C GLU A 248 3.20 -16.07 12.12
N LEU A 249 2.18 -15.22 12.19
CA LEU A 249 1.06 -15.44 13.09
C LEU A 249 0.33 -16.76 12.78
N GLY A 250 0.15 -17.07 11.50
CA GLY A 250 -0.46 -18.31 11.03
C GLY A 250 0.32 -19.55 11.47
N LYS A 251 1.63 -19.50 11.36
CA LYS A 251 2.52 -20.57 11.85
C LYS A 251 2.38 -20.75 13.37
N GLN A 252 2.37 -19.65 14.11
CA GLN A 252 2.27 -19.67 15.57
C GLN A 252 0.94 -20.23 16.06
N LEU A 253 -0.18 -19.84 15.42
CA LEU A 253 -1.53 -20.24 15.82
C LEU A 253 -2.00 -21.55 15.19
N GLY A 254 -1.27 -22.09 14.20
CA GLY A 254 -1.67 -23.26 13.43
C GLY A 254 -2.90 -22.99 12.56
N ILE A 255 -3.03 -21.77 12.03
CA ILE A 255 -4.10 -21.30 11.14
C ILE A 255 -3.47 -20.80 9.86
N ASP A 256 -4.05 -21.13 8.71
CA ASP A 256 -3.53 -20.64 7.44
C ASP A 256 -3.64 -19.10 7.33
N ALA A 257 -2.60 -18.46 6.75
CA ALA A 257 -2.45 -17.00 6.70
C ALA A 257 -3.63 -16.32 5.98
N LYS A 258 -4.15 -16.91 4.91
CA LYS A 258 -5.30 -16.38 4.17
C LYS A 258 -6.56 -16.35 5.02
N THR A 259 -6.80 -17.42 5.76
CA THR A 259 -7.91 -17.52 6.71
C THR A 259 -7.78 -16.50 7.83
N LEU A 260 -6.56 -16.29 8.36
CA LEU A 260 -6.31 -15.25 9.35
C LEU A 260 -6.54 -13.84 8.79
N LYS A 261 -6.05 -13.52 7.61
CA LYS A 261 -6.23 -12.24 6.93
C LYS A 261 -7.71 -11.88 6.74
N GLU A 262 -8.57 -12.89 6.55
CA GLU A 262 -10.02 -12.69 6.43
C GLU A 262 -10.74 -12.59 7.80
N GLN A 263 -10.34 -13.38 8.79
CA GLN A 263 -11.08 -13.55 10.06
C GLN A 263 -10.60 -12.60 11.16
N LEU A 264 -9.29 -12.35 11.25
CA LEU A 264 -8.72 -11.58 12.35
C LEU A 264 -9.21 -10.13 12.38
N PRO A 265 -9.27 -9.38 11.26
CA PRO A 265 -9.79 -8.01 11.27
C PRO A 265 -11.28 -7.95 11.64
N ARG A 266 -12.07 -8.95 11.23
CA ARG A 266 -13.50 -9.03 11.60
C ARG A 266 -13.71 -9.27 13.08
N PHE A 267 -12.93 -10.19 13.65
CA PHE A 267 -12.95 -10.46 15.08
C PHE A 267 -12.42 -9.26 15.89
N ALA A 268 -11.41 -8.58 15.38
CA ALA A 268 -10.86 -7.36 15.97
C ALA A 268 -11.91 -6.24 16.06
N GLN A 269 -12.79 -6.08 15.07
CA GLN A 269 -13.92 -5.14 15.16
C GLN A 269 -14.87 -5.45 16.31
N GLU A 270 -15.06 -6.73 16.65
CA GLU A 270 -15.88 -7.12 17.80
C GLU A 270 -15.15 -6.87 19.12
N LEU A 271 -13.86 -7.19 19.20
CA LEU A 271 -13.07 -7.02 20.41
C LEU A 271 -12.87 -5.53 20.76
N LYS A 272 -12.66 -4.69 19.75
CA LYS A 272 -12.57 -3.22 19.91
C LYS A 272 -13.77 -2.64 20.69
N MET A 273 -14.95 -3.21 20.51
CA MET A 273 -16.20 -2.77 21.16
C MET A 273 -16.50 -3.53 22.43
N SER A 274 -15.65 -4.46 22.86
CA SER A 274 -15.88 -5.28 24.04
C SER A 274 -15.71 -4.45 25.34
N PRO A 275 -16.71 -4.41 26.24
CA PRO A 275 -16.56 -3.73 27.51
C PRO A 275 -15.64 -4.45 28.50
N ASN A 276 -15.31 -5.70 28.24
CA ASN A 276 -14.44 -6.52 29.10
C ASN A 276 -12.97 -6.48 28.67
N ALA A 277 -12.66 -5.93 27.49
CA ALA A 277 -11.29 -5.76 27.03
C ALA A 277 -10.67 -4.52 27.67
N THR A 278 -9.39 -4.62 28.01
CA THR A 278 -8.58 -3.48 28.47
C THR A 278 -8.46 -2.41 27.40
N THR A 279 -8.08 -1.20 27.77
CA THR A 279 -7.86 -0.12 26.80
C THR A 279 -6.79 -0.48 25.77
N TYR A 280 -5.73 -1.19 26.21
CA TYR A 280 -4.65 -1.67 25.31
C TYR A 280 -5.12 -2.78 24.35
N GLU A 281 -5.91 -3.76 24.82
CA GLU A 281 -6.48 -4.79 23.95
C GLU A 281 -7.42 -4.20 22.91
N ARG A 282 -8.21 -3.19 23.28
CA ARG A 282 -9.05 -2.45 22.31
C ARG A 282 -8.24 -1.64 21.31
N ALA A 283 -7.10 -1.10 21.75
CA ALA A 283 -6.18 -0.40 20.85
C ALA A 283 -5.57 -1.35 19.80
N ASN A 284 -5.07 -2.52 20.22
CA ASN A 284 -4.59 -3.56 19.33
C ASN A 284 -5.69 -4.04 18.37
N ALA A 285 -6.90 -4.24 18.87
CA ALA A 285 -8.03 -4.63 18.04
C ALA A 285 -8.40 -3.54 17.02
N ALA A 286 -8.35 -2.27 17.38
CA ALA A 286 -8.55 -1.16 16.46
C ALA A 286 -7.46 -1.13 15.37
N TYR A 287 -6.21 -1.40 15.74
CA TYR A 287 -5.08 -1.46 14.81
C TYR A 287 -5.25 -2.59 13.78
N VAL A 288 -5.51 -3.81 14.24
CA VAL A 288 -5.77 -4.98 13.37
C VAL A 288 -7.00 -4.77 12.48
N ALA A 289 -8.00 -4.04 12.97
CA ALA A 289 -9.19 -3.66 12.22
C ALA A 289 -8.97 -2.49 11.25
N LYS A 290 -7.74 -1.98 11.14
CA LYS A 290 -7.33 -0.83 10.31
C LYS A 290 -8.02 0.49 10.67
N ASP A 291 -8.53 0.61 11.89
CA ASP A 291 -9.06 1.87 12.45
C ASP A 291 -7.94 2.59 13.21
N TYR A 292 -6.98 3.11 12.46
CA TYR A 292 -5.73 3.63 13.01
C TYR A 292 -5.92 4.90 13.87
N ASN A 293 -6.94 5.72 13.57
CA ASN A 293 -7.30 6.86 14.41
C ASN A 293 -7.73 6.42 15.82
N GLU A 294 -8.61 5.43 15.86
CA GLU A 294 -9.10 4.90 17.15
C GLU A 294 -8.00 4.09 17.85
N ALA A 295 -7.15 3.37 17.10
CA ALA A 295 -6.01 2.64 17.63
C ALA A 295 -5.04 3.57 18.36
N GLU A 296 -4.64 4.68 17.75
CA GLU A 296 -3.75 5.67 18.38
C GLU A 296 -4.40 6.28 19.62
N ARG A 297 -5.65 6.73 19.49
CA ARG A 297 -6.39 7.33 20.62
C ARG A 297 -6.46 6.41 21.83
N LEU A 298 -6.78 5.13 21.61
CA LEU A 298 -6.86 4.13 22.66
C LEU A 298 -5.48 3.76 23.21
N ALA A 299 -4.47 3.66 22.35
CA ALA A 299 -3.10 3.36 22.76
C ALA A 299 -2.51 4.47 23.65
N LEU A 300 -2.73 5.73 23.30
CA LEU A 300 -2.35 6.86 24.17
C LEU A 300 -3.07 6.82 25.53
N ALA A 301 -4.37 6.51 25.53
CA ALA A 301 -5.10 6.36 26.79
C ALA A 301 -4.56 5.18 27.62
N ALA A 302 -4.21 4.06 26.98
CA ALA A 302 -3.62 2.90 27.66
C ALA A 302 -2.23 3.23 28.25
N ALA A 303 -1.43 4.03 27.55
CA ALA A 303 -0.15 4.48 28.05
C ALA A 303 -0.29 5.36 29.30
N ASP A 304 -1.24 6.29 29.27
CA ASP A 304 -1.59 7.13 30.42
C ASP A 304 -2.09 6.31 31.62
N GLU A 305 -2.95 5.32 31.37
CA GLU A 305 -3.45 4.41 32.40
C GLU A 305 -2.31 3.61 33.04
N ALA A 306 -1.40 3.05 32.22
CA ALA A 306 -0.25 2.29 32.67
C ALA A 306 0.70 3.15 33.55
N GLN A 307 1.00 4.37 33.11
CA GLN A 307 1.87 5.29 33.87
C GLN A 307 1.24 5.70 35.21
N ARG A 308 -0.08 5.94 35.26
CA ARG A 308 -0.77 6.29 36.53
C ARG A 308 -0.86 5.09 37.47
N ALA A 309 -1.09 3.88 36.93
CA ALA A 309 -1.23 2.67 37.72
C ALA A 309 0.08 2.24 38.38
N ASN A 310 1.19 2.30 37.67
CA ASN A 310 2.51 1.96 38.22
C ASN A 310 3.65 2.69 37.47
N PRO A 311 4.00 3.91 37.92
CA PRO A 311 5.07 4.71 37.31
C PRO A 311 6.44 4.02 37.27
N ALA A 312 6.67 3.00 38.10
CA ALA A 312 7.95 2.27 38.15
C ALA A 312 8.00 1.12 37.12
N LYS A 313 6.84 0.73 36.57
CA LYS A 313 6.74 -0.29 35.52
C LYS A 313 6.36 0.35 34.19
N THR A 314 7.37 0.80 33.46
CA THR A 314 7.19 1.55 32.21
C THR A 314 6.87 0.69 31.00
N GLY A 315 7.09 -0.62 31.05
CA GLY A 315 6.99 -1.53 29.90
C GLY A 315 5.62 -1.52 29.19
N ASP A 316 4.51 -1.48 29.95
CA ASP A 316 3.16 -1.45 29.36
C ASP A 316 2.88 -0.09 28.69
N ALA A 317 3.39 1.00 29.27
CA ALA A 317 3.30 2.32 28.66
C ALA A 317 4.15 2.43 27.39
N VAL A 318 5.35 1.84 27.40
CA VAL A 318 6.23 1.76 26.21
C VAL A 318 5.55 1.03 25.08
N LYS A 319 4.99 -0.16 25.32
CA LYS A 319 4.23 -0.93 24.32
C LYS A 319 3.03 -0.15 23.77
N ALA A 320 2.32 0.56 24.62
CA ALA A 320 1.17 1.35 24.20
C ALA A 320 1.58 2.58 23.34
N LEU A 321 2.64 3.27 23.73
CA LEU A 321 3.18 4.39 22.94
C LEU A 321 3.74 3.92 21.59
N GLU A 322 4.35 2.76 21.55
CA GLU A 322 4.83 2.16 20.31
C GLU A 322 3.67 1.84 19.37
N LEU A 323 2.60 1.21 19.89
CA LEU A 323 1.38 0.96 19.12
C LEU A 323 0.76 2.27 18.56
N ALA A 324 0.75 3.34 19.37
CA ALA A 324 0.31 4.65 18.92
C ALA A 324 1.20 5.19 17.78
N GLY A 325 2.52 4.99 17.88
CA GLY A 325 3.47 5.34 16.84
C GLY A 325 3.21 4.60 15.52
N TRP A 326 3.01 3.27 15.58
CA TRP A 326 2.67 2.49 14.40
C TRP A 326 1.31 2.87 13.79
N ALA A 327 0.32 3.20 14.63
CA ALA A 327 -0.98 3.66 14.13
C ALA A 327 -0.88 5.01 13.38
N ALA A 328 -0.04 5.93 13.85
CA ALA A 328 0.24 7.19 13.18
C ALA A 328 1.01 6.98 11.88
N GLU A 329 2.00 6.08 11.85
CA GLU A 329 2.75 5.72 10.63
C GLU A 329 1.84 5.16 9.54
N LYS A 330 0.89 4.29 9.90
CA LYS A 330 -0.08 3.75 8.93
C LYS A 330 -0.98 4.83 8.30
N ARG A 331 -1.06 6.00 8.90
CA ARG A 331 -1.77 7.18 8.36
C ARG A 331 -0.82 8.14 7.64
N ILE A 332 0.46 7.77 7.51
CA ILE A 332 1.53 8.62 6.94
C ILE A 332 1.75 9.91 7.77
N GLU A 333 1.36 9.90 9.04
CA GLU A 333 1.61 10.99 9.99
C GLU A 333 2.93 10.75 10.72
N TYR A 334 4.03 10.74 9.98
CA TYR A 334 5.36 10.39 10.46
C TYR A 334 5.85 11.24 11.62
N SER A 335 5.45 12.52 11.66
CA SER A 335 5.83 13.42 12.77
C SER A 335 5.23 12.98 14.10
N ASP A 336 3.96 12.57 14.08
CA ASP A 336 3.26 12.05 15.25
C ASP A 336 3.83 10.70 15.65
N ALA A 337 4.07 9.80 14.67
CA ALA A 337 4.71 8.52 14.89
C ALA A 337 6.05 8.68 15.63
N LEU A 338 6.89 9.60 15.16
CA LEU A 338 8.19 9.91 15.78
C LEU A 338 8.03 10.46 17.20
N GLU A 339 7.06 11.34 17.44
CA GLU A 339 6.78 11.88 18.79
C GLU A 339 6.38 10.77 19.77
N ARG A 340 5.53 9.82 19.33
CA ARG A 340 5.08 8.69 20.16
C ARG A 340 6.24 7.75 20.48
N LEU A 341 7.04 7.37 19.48
CA LEU A 341 8.22 6.51 19.67
C LEU A 341 9.28 7.16 20.56
N ARG A 342 9.55 8.46 20.40
CA ARG A 342 10.44 9.21 21.30
C ARG A 342 9.89 9.31 22.73
N SER A 343 8.58 9.33 22.89
CA SER A 343 7.95 9.27 24.20
C SER A 343 8.14 7.90 24.86
N ALA A 344 8.06 6.81 24.07
CA ALA A 344 8.40 5.47 24.54
C ALA A 344 9.88 5.36 24.92
N GLU A 345 10.78 5.90 24.10
CA GLU A 345 12.20 5.92 24.37
C GLU A 345 12.55 6.62 25.71
N LYS A 346 11.93 7.77 26.00
CA LYS A 346 12.14 8.51 27.26
C LYS A 346 11.75 7.71 28.50
N LEU A 347 10.86 6.74 28.37
CA LEU A 347 10.46 5.84 29.46
C LEU A 347 11.41 4.64 29.60
N THR A 348 12.29 4.43 28.61
CA THR A 348 13.22 3.31 28.56
C THR A 348 14.61 3.78 28.98
N GLU A 349 15.12 3.23 30.08
CA GLU A 349 16.46 3.57 30.56
C GLU A 349 17.52 2.76 29.80
N ARG A 350 18.29 3.41 28.90
CA ARG A 350 19.38 2.79 28.13
C ARG A 350 20.34 1.94 28.96
N THR A 351 20.68 2.41 30.16
CA THR A 351 21.62 1.73 31.07
C THR A 351 21.02 0.49 31.72
N ARG A 352 19.70 0.46 31.89
CA ARG A 352 18.96 -0.64 32.52
C ARG A 352 18.49 -1.68 31.52
N ASP A 353 18.04 -1.23 30.36
CA ASP A 353 17.55 -2.08 29.27
C ASP A 353 18.09 -1.60 27.92
N PRO A 354 19.37 -1.89 27.63
CA PRO A 354 20.02 -1.46 26.39
C PRO A 354 19.43 -2.13 25.14
N VAL A 355 18.88 -3.35 25.28
CA VAL A 355 18.28 -4.10 24.17
C VAL A 355 16.97 -3.46 23.75
N GLU A 356 16.09 -3.16 24.70
CA GLU A 356 14.82 -2.49 24.45
C GLU A 356 15.03 -1.07 23.93
N TRP A 357 16.00 -0.34 24.48
CA TRP A 357 16.36 0.96 23.97
C TRP A 357 16.82 0.89 22.50
N ALA A 358 17.68 -0.07 22.16
CA ALA A 358 18.17 -0.25 20.79
C ALA A 358 17.03 -0.65 19.83
N ARG A 359 16.05 -1.41 20.32
CA ARG A 359 14.86 -1.78 19.57
C ARG A 359 13.99 -0.56 19.22
N LEU A 360 13.73 0.30 20.19
CA LEU A 360 12.98 1.56 19.96
C LEU A 360 13.74 2.52 19.05
N GLN A 361 15.05 2.61 19.18
CA GLN A 361 15.89 3.41 18.28
C GLN A 361 15.85 2.90 16.84
N SER A 362 15.79 1.58 16.65
CA SER A 362 15.60 1.00 15.30
C SER A 362 14.25 1.40 14.72
N ALA A 363 13.18 1.41 15.53
CA ALA A 363 11.87 1.88 15.12
C ALA A 363 11.87 3.38 14.76
N ILE A 364 12.54 4.21 15.57
CA ILE A 364 12.72 5.64 15.29
C ILE A 364 13.47 5.83 13.97
N ALA A 365 14.53 5.06 13.73
CA ALA A 365 15.30 5.14 12.49
C ALA A 365 14.45 4.79 11.26
N ALA A 366 13.54 3.81 11.36
CA ALA A 366 12.60 3.47 10.29
C ALA A 366 11.67 4.65 9.96
N ILE A 367 11.08 5.30 10.97
CA ILE A 367 10.23 6.48 10.74
C ILE A 367 11.03 7.67 10.17
N LEU A 368 12.27 7.85 10.59
CA LEU A 368 13.14 8.88 10.02
C LEU A 368 13.44 8.60 8.54
N TYR A 369 13.65 7.33 8.19
CA TYR A 369 13.81 6.88 6.81
C TYR A 369 12.58 7.20 5.97
N ASP A 370 11.38 6.86 6.47
CA ASP A 370 10.10 7.13 5.79
C ASP A 370 9.82 8.64 5.64
N GLN A 371 10.38 9.46 6.53
CA GLN A 371 10.36 10.93 6.41
C GLN A 371 11.38 11.49 5.40
N GLY A 372 12.23 10.65 4.81
CA GLY A 372 13.36 11.10 3.99
C GLY A 372 14.50 11.76 4.78
N LYS A 373 14.52 11.61 6.11
CA LYS A 373 15.59 12.13 6.99
C LYS A 373 16.71 11.11 7.16
N TYR A 374 17.31 10.74 6.06
CA TYR A 374 18.27 9.64 6.00
C TYR A 374 19.48 9.84 6.89
N HIS A 375 20.00 11.07 6.95
CA HIS A 375 21.15 11.41 7.81
C HIS A 375 20.88 11.20 9.30
N ASP A 376 19.68 11.57 9.77
CA ASP A 376 19.28 11.34 11.16
C ASP A 376 19.07 9.84 11.43
N ALA A 377 18.55 9.11 10.44
CA ALA A 377 18.38 7.66 10.51
C ALA A 377 19.74 6.94 10.59
N GLU A 378 20.72 7.35 9.76
CA GLU A 378 22.09 6.84 9.81
C GLU A 378 22.71 7.03 11.21
N GLY A 379 22.67 8.26 11.74
CA GLY A 379 23.20 8.55 13.07
C GLY A 379 22.56 7.71 14.17
N THR A 380 21.23 7.48 14.07
CA THR A 380 20.49 6.63 15.00
C THR A 380 20.92 5.18 14.89
N LEU A 381 21.05 4.63 13.68
CA LEU A 381 21.46 3.23 13.46
C LEU A 381 22.89 2.94 13.88
N ARG A 382 23.83 3.86 13.67
CA ARG A 382 25.20 3.71 14.16
C ARG A 382 25.24 3.60 15.70
N ASN A 383 24.38 4.34 16.39
CA ASN A 383 24.22 4.21 17.85
C ASN A 383 23.60 2.86 18.24
N VAL A 384 22.60 2.37 17.48
CA VAL A 384 21.97 1.04 17.68
C VAL A 384 23.01 -0.06 17.52
N ILE A 385 23.80 -0.02 16.44
CA ILE A 385 24.85 -1.01 16.17
C ILE A 385 25.84 -1.05 17.33
N GLY A 386 26.40 0.10 17.70
CA GLY A 386 27.35 0.15 18.80
C GLY A 386 26.78 -0.31 20.15
N GLU A 387 25.47 -0.18 20.39
CA GLU A 387 24.82 -0.71 21.58
C GLU A 387 24.61 -2.22 21.48
N ARG A 388 24.13 -2.72 20.33
CA ARG A 388 23.90 -4.16 20.09
C ARG A 388 25.22 -4.94 20.09
N GLU A 389 26.28 -4.41 19.51
CA GLU A 389 27.60 -5.03 19.55
C GLU A 389 28.11 -5.20 20.99
N ARG A 390 27.89 -4.17 21.85
CA ARG A 390 28.30 -4.22 23.27
C ARG A 390 27.44 -5.16 24.10
N SER A 391 26.11 -5.15 23.89
CA SER A 391 25.15 -5.87 24.73
C SER A 391 24.89 -7.31 24.26
N LEU A 392 24.92 -7.55 22.97
CA LEU A 392 24.60 -8.84 22.36
C LEU A 392 25.81 -9.49 21.68
N GLY A 393 26.69 -8.71 21.08
CA GLY A 393 27.83 -9.16 20.27
C GLY A 393 27.59 -8.99 18.76
N LEU A 394 28.68 -9.00 18.00
CA LEU A 394 28.67 -8.74 16.54
C LEU A 394 27.97 -9.83 15.74
N GLU A 395 28.07 -11.10 16.19
CA GLU A 395 27.54 -12.25 15.45
C GLU A 395 26.03 -12.53 15.76
N GLN A 396 25.38 -11.68 16.56
CA GLN A 396 23.96 -11.87 16.87
C GLN A 396 23.06 -11.41 15.70
N PRO A 397 21.97 -12.14 15.40
CA PRO A 397 21.07 -11.82 14.30
C PRO A 397 20.56 -10.37 14.33
N GLU A 398 20.21 -9.86 15.51
CA GLU A 398 19.70 -8.50 15.69
C GLU A 398 20.78 -7.44 15.37
N THR A 399 22.06 -7.74 15.65
CA THR A 399 23.18 -6.87 15.31
C THR A 399 23.40 -6.87 13.79
N LEU A 400 23.39 -8.07 13.18
CA LEU A 400 23.53 -8.23 11.71
C LEU A 400 22.39 -7.57 10.95
N THR A 401 21.16 -7.62 11.48
CA THR A 401 20.00 -6.89 10.92
C THR A 401 20.21 -5.38 10.99
N ALA A 402 20.79 -4.85 12.07
CA ALA A 402 21.06 -3.42 12.18
C ALA A 402 22.11 -2.94 11.16
N HIS A 403 23.13 -3.75 10.88
CA HIS A 403 24.10 -3.48 9.80
C HIS A 403 23.43 -3.46 8.42
N HIS A 404 22.57 -4.43 8.14
CA HIS A 404 21.77 -4.43 6.90
C HIS A 404 20.90 -3.16 6.80
N THR A 405 20.19 -2.79 7.88
CA THR A 405 19.36 -1.57 7.89
C THR A 405 20.20 -0.31 7.66
N LEU A 406 21.41 -0.25 8.24
CA LEU A 406 22.33 0.86 8.00
C LEU A 406 22.72 0.94 6.51
N ALA A 407 23.01 -0.20 5.88
CA ALA A 407 23.31 -0.24 4.45
C ALA A 407 22.16 0.29 3.60
N VAL A 408 20.90 -0.02 3.95
CA VAL A 408 19.70 0.51 3.27
C VAL A 408 19.60 2.03 3.44
N VAL A 409 19.85 2.55 4.63
CA VAL A 409 19.83 4.00 4.87
C VAL A 409 20.96 4.71 4.13
N LEU A 410 22.18 4.16 4.13
CA LEU A 410 23.32 4.70 3.37
C LEU A 410 23.04 4.71 1.86
N TRP A 411 22.34 3.67 1.36
CA TRP A 411 21.87 3.63 -0.02
C TRP A 411 20.92 4.80 -0.31
N ALA A 412 19.93 5.02 0.57
CA ALA A 412 18.96 6.13 0.42
C ALA A 412 19.61 7.52 0.56
N GLU A 413 20.74 7.63 1.27
CA GLU A 413 21.56 8.86 1.31
C GLU A 413 22.44 9.03 0.06
N GLY A 414 22.41 8.09 -0.89
CA GLY A 414 23.29 8.09 -2.05
C GLY A 414 24.77 7.77 -1.72
N LYS A 415 25.06 7.28 -0.52
CA LYS A 415 26.40 6.86 -0.08
C LYS A 415 26.68 5.42 -0.51
N PHE A 416 26.55 5.16 -1.80
CA PHE A 416 26.59 3.81 -2.37
C PHE A 416 27.89 3.04 -2.06
N PRO A 417 29.09 3.62 -2.11
CA PRO A 417 30.31 2.90 -1.74
C PRO A 417 30.33 2.45 -0.27
N GLU A 418 29.79 3.26 0.65
CA GLU A 418 29.68 2.91 2.06
C GLU A 418 28.62 1.82 2.27
N ALA A 419 27.48 1.94 1.59
CA ALA A 419 26.41 0.93 1.61
C ALA A 419 26.91 -0.42 1.07
N GLU A 420 27.71 -0.43 -0.01
CA GLU A 420 28.34 -1.65 -0.52
C GLU A 420 29.27 -2.29 0.51
N ALA A 421 30.14 -1.48 1.13
CA ALA A 421 31.07 -1.98 2.14
C ALA A 421 30.33 -2.60 3.34
N GLU A 422 29.26 -1.93 3.80
CA GLU A 422 28.42 -2.40 4.91
C GLU A 422 27.68 -3.69 4.55
N ASN A 423 27.05 -3.76 3.35
CA ASN A 423 26.39 -4.95 2.86
C ASN A 423 27.35 -6.14 2.72
N ARG A 424 28.58 -5.94 2.19
CA ARG A 424 29.59 -7.00 2.06
C ARG A 424 30.05 -7.48 3.43
N ALA A 425 30.26 -6.59 4.39
CA ALA A 425 30.66 -6.95 5.76
C ALA A 425 29.56 -7.77 6.45
N ALA A 426 28.33 -7.30 6.38
CA ALA A 426 27.17 -8.00 6.94
C ALA A 426 26.96 -9.37 6.27
N LEU A 427 27.04 -9.43 4.93
CA LEU A 427 26.88 -10.67 4.16
C LEU A 427 27.89 -11.73 4.54
N ASN A 428 29.19 -11.37 4.64
CA ASN A 428 30.23 -12.29 5.04
C ASN A 428 30.01 -12.88 6.43
N LEU A 429 29.52 -12.09 7.38
CA LEU A 429 29.19 -12.56 8.73
C LEU A 429 27.94 -13.43 8.72
N GLN A 430 26.91 -13.04 8.01
CA GLN A 430 25.66 -13.81 7.91
C GLN A 430 25.89 -15.17 7.21
N GLU A 431 26.67 -15.22 6.15
CA GLU A 431 27.03 -16.48 5.50
C GLU A 431 27.77 -17.44 6.45
N LYS A 432 28.64 -16.90 7.30
CA LYS A 432 29.38 -17.69 8.30
C LYS A 432 28.49 -18.16 9.46
N VAL A 433 27.58 -17.30 9.96
CA VAL A 433 26.80 -17.55 11.18
C VAL A 433 25.49 -18.23 10.89
N LEU A 434 24.77 -17.74 9.88
CA LEU A 434 23.43 -18.21 9.51
C LEU A 434 23.46 -19.17 8.32
N GLY A 435 24.48 -19.08 7.49
CA GLY A 435 24.62 -19.81 6.24
C GLY A 435 24.11 -19.03 5.01
N PRO A 436 24.56 -19.46 3.79
CA PRO A 436 24.26 -18.75 2.55
C PRO A 436 22.78 -18.85 2.12
N GLU A 437 22.04 -19.82 2.65
CA GLU A 437 20.63 -20.05 2.33
C GLU A 437 19.67 -19.43 3.36
N HIS A 438 20.17 -18.75 4.39
CA HIS A 438 19.33 -18.12 5.39
C HIS A 438 18.60 -16.90 4.82
N PRO A 439 17.32 -16.70 5.12
CA PRO A 439 16.55 -15.57 4.58
C PRO A 439 17.22 -14.21 4.74
N ASP A 440 17.81 -13.92 5.88
CA ASP A 440 18.49 -12.64 6.13
C ASP A 440 19.78 -12.48 5.34
N THR A 441 20.52 -13.59 5.12
CA THR A 441 21.69 -13.60 4.23
C THR A 441 21.27 -13.24 2.80
N LEU A 442 20.15 -13.83 2.34
CA LEU A 442 19.63 -13.58 0.99
C LEU A 442 19.09 -12.15 0.82
N LYS A 443 18.50 -11.55 1.87
CA LYS A 443 18.09 -10.13 1.84
C LYS A 443 19.29 -9.20 1.74
N THR A 444 20.32 -9.43 2.55
CA THR A 444 21.55 -8.62 2.48
C THR A 444 22.22 -8.74 1.10
N ARG A 445 22.19 -9.92 0.50
CA ARG A 445 22.67 -10.13 -0.89
C ARG A 445 21.82 -9.34 -1.90
N ASN A 446 20.49 -9.32 -1.72
CA ASN A 446 19.60 -8.50 -2.55
C ASN A 446 19.92 -7.01 -2.41
N SER A 447 20.09 -6.52 -1.18
CA SER A 447 20.49 -5.13 -0.90
C SER A 447 21.86 -4.79 -1.51
N LEU A 448 22.83 -5.72 -1.45
CA LEU A 448 24.12 -5.57 -2.13
C LEU A 448 23.94 -5.43 -3.65
N ALA A 449 23.14 -6.31 -4.26
CA ALA A 449 22.88 -6.27 -5.70
C ALA A 449 22.22 -4.96 -6.13
N THR A 450 21.25 -4.46 -5.36
CA THR A 450 20.62 -3.14 -5.57
C THR A 450 21.65 -2.03 -5.44
N THR A 451 22.50 -2.08 -4.42
CA THR A 451 23.56 -1.06 -4.22
C THR A 451 24.57 -1.05 -5.36
N LEU A 452 24.95 -2.22 -5.89
CA LEU A 452 25.82 -2.33 -7.05
C LEU A 452 25.20 -1.74 -8.33
N ARG A 453 23.87 -1.94 -8.48
CA ARG A 453 23.11 -1.33 -9.58
C ARG A 453 23.18 0.19 -9.52
N GLU A 454 22.92 0.80 -8.36
CA GLU A 454 22.98 2.25 -8.18
C GLU A 454 24.39 2.84 -8.35
N GLN A 455 25.43 2.02 -8.24
CA GLN A 455 26.81 2.40 -8.59
C GLN A 455 27.12 2.26 -10.10
N GLY A 456 26.15 1.87 -10.91
CA GLY A 456 26.37 1.54 -12.32
C GLY A 456 27.17 0.26 -12.55
N LYS A 457 27.41 -0.54 -11.50
CA LYS A 457 28.11 -1.84 -11.58
C LYS A 457 27.13 -2.95 -12.00
N TYR A 458 26.48 -2.74 -13.13
CA TYR A 458 25.36 -3.59 -13.59
C TYR A 458 25.75 -5.05 -13.78
N ALA A 459 26.97 -5.32 -14.29
CA ALA A 459 27.46 -6.69 -14.48
C ALA A 459 27.58 -7.46 -13.14
N ASP A 460 28.07 -6.80 -12.10
CA ASP A 460 28.20 -7.39 -10.77
C ASP A 460 26.82 -7.59 -10.13
N ALA A 461 25.92 -6.60 -10.27
CA ALA A 461 24.54 -6.70 -9.81
C ALA A 461 23.79 -7.88 -10.48
N GLU A 462 23.96 -8.05 -11.79
CA GLU A 462 23.39 -9.19 -12.55
C GLU A 462 23.86 -10.53 -11.99
N VAL A 463 25.15 -10.66 -11.68
CA VAL A 463 25.70 -11.88 -11.07
C VAL A 463 25.04 -12.18 -9.73
N GLU A 464 24.91 -11.19 -8.83
CA GLU A 464 24.30 -11.39 -7.52
C GLU A 464 22.82 -11.76 -7.63
N TYR A 465 22.04 -11.14 -8.52
CA TYR A 465 20.63 -11.52 -8.74
C TYR A 465 20.49 -12.92 -9.34
N ARG A 466 21.37 -13.35 -10.24
CA ARG A 466 21.34 -14.73 -10.76
C ARG A 466 21.67 -15.76 -9.67
N VAL A 467 22.57 -15.42 -8.74
CA VAL A 467 22.84 -16.24 -7.55
C VAL A 467 21.59 -16.31 -6.67
N LEU A 468 20.94 -15.19 -6.39
CA LEU A 468 19.71 -15.13 -5.62
C LEU A 468 18.60 -15.98 -6.24
N ILE A 469 18.35 -15.87 -7.52
CA ILE A 469 17.36 -16.68 -8.24
C ILE A 469 17.66 -18.18 -8.07
N THR A 470 18.93 -18.56 -8.17
CA THR A 470 19.36 -19.95 -8.00
C THR A 470 19.07 -20.46 -6.57
N LEU A 471 19.44 -19.67 -5.57
CA LEU A 471 19.25 -20.02 -4.15
C LEU A 471 17.75 -20.06 -3.79
N TRP A 472 16.98 -19.07 -4.17
CA TRP A 472 15.54 -19.04 -3.89
C TRP A 472 14.79 -20.13 -4.64
N THR A 473 15.16 -20.41 -5.90
CA THR A 473 14.60 -21.56 -6.63
C THR A 473 14.89 -22.88 -5.92
N LYS A 474 16.07 -23.03 -5.33
CA LYS A 474 16.45 -24.24 -4.56
C LYS A 474 15.65 -24.36 -3.27
N ILE A 475 15.41 -23.24 -2.55
CA ILE A 475 14.79 -23.24 -1.22
C ILE A 475 13.27 -23.32 -1.31
N PHE A 476 12.67 -22.46 -2.14
CA PHE A 476 11.23 -22.26 -2.21
C PHE A 476 10.60 -22.78 -3.50
N GLY A 477 11.40 -23.09 -4.51
CA GLY A 477 10.94 -23.55 -5.80
C GLY A 477 10.90 -22.44 -6.88
N PRO A 478 10.77 -22.86 -8.16
CA PRO A 478 10.81 -21.90 -9.29
C PRO A 478 9.57 -21.01 -9.40
N GLU A 479 8.48 -21.37 -8.75
CA GLU A 479 7.21 -20.64 -8.76
C GLU A 479 6.96 -19.91 -7.42
N ALA A 480 7.98 -19.73 -6.61
CA ALA A 480 7.86 -19.02 -5.34
C ALA A 480 7.89 -17.49 -5.55
N ARG A 481 7.24 -16.78 -4.66
CA ARG A 481 7.19 -15.32 -4.60
C ARG A 481 8.60 -14.71 -4.55
N GLU A 482 9.46 -15.21 -3.69
CA GLU A 482 10.84 -14.75 -3.54
C GLU A 482 11.63 -14.88 -4.85
N THR A 483 11.38 -15.97 -5.59
CA THR A 483 12.00 -16.18 -6.92
C THR A 483 11.48 -15.15 -7.94
N ALA A 484 10.18 -14.79 -7.88
CA ALA A 484 9.61 -13.75 -8.73
C ALA A 484 10.21 -12.37 -8.43
N ILE A 485 10.37 -12.00 -7.17
CA ILE A 485 11.00 -10.74 -6.75
C ILE A 485 12.41 -10.63 -7.32
N ALA A 486 13.26 -11.68 -7.17
CA ALA A 486 14.62 -11.63 -7.72
C ALA A 486 14.65 -11.51 -9.24
N ARG A 487 13.71 -12.17 -9.94
CA ARG A 487 13.56 -12.04 -11.39
C ARG A 487 13.16 -10.63 -11.80
N GLY A 488 12.22 -10.02 -11.08
CA GLY A 488 11.84 -8.61 -11.28
C GLY A 488 13.03 -7.67 -11.13
N ASN A 489 13.83 -7.84 -10.07
CA ASN A 489 15.02 -7.04 -9.82
C ASN A 489 16.12 -7.29 -10.88
N LEU A 490 16.32 -8.55 -11.29
CA LEU A 490 17.21 -8.87 -12.40
C LEU A 490 16.76 -8.18 -13.70
N ALA A 491 15.46 -8.16 -13.96
CA ALA A 491 14.91 -7.51 -15.15
C ALA A 491 15.21 -6.00 -15.15
N ILE A 492 15.15 -5.34 -13.99
CA ILE A 492 15.55 -3.92 -13.87
C ILE A 492 17.02 -3.74 -14.25
N VAL A 493 17.93 -4.56 -13.73
CA VAL A 493 19.36 -4.49 -14.06
C VAL A 493 19.61 -4.77 -15.54
N LEU A 494 18.88 -5.72 -16.13
CA LEU A 494 18.99 -5.99 -17.57
C LEU A 494 18.47 -4.82 -18.41
N ASN A 495 17.44 -4.12 -17.93
CA ASN A 495 16.96 -2.89 -18.55
C ASN A 495 18.04 -1.79 -18.54
N ASP A 496 18.68 -1.58 -17.40
CA ASP A 496 19.78 -0.60 -17.25
C ASP A 496 20.98 -0.92 -18.17
N GLN A 497 21.13 -2.18 -18.55
CA GLN A 497 22.12 -2.62 -19.57
C GLN A 497 21.60 -2.57 -21.01
N ALA A 498 20.39 -2.05 -21.24
CA ALA A 498 19.66 -2.07 -22.51
C ALA A 498 19.49 -3.49 -23.11
N LYS A 499 19.50 -4.53 -22.26
CA LYS A 499 19.17 -5.90 -22.63
C LYS A 499 17.64 -6.12 -22.58
N TYR A 500 16.89 -5.27 -23.29
CA TYR A 500 15.43 -5.15 -23.17
C TYR A 500 14.69 -6.48 -23.36
N SER A 501 15.09 -7.28 -24.35
CA SER A 501 14.44 -8.57 -24.61
C SER A 501 14.59 -9.59 -23.47
N GLU A 502 15.76 -9.59 -22.80
CA GLU A 502 15.99 -10.43 -21.63
C GLU A 502 15.22 -9.90 -20.43
N ALA A 503 15.22 -8.58 -20.23
CA ALA A 503 14.47 -7.91 -19.18
C ALA A 503 12.96 -8.18 -19.31
N GLU A 504 12.39 -8.04 -20.50
CA GLU A 504 10.96 -8.33 -20.74
C GLU A 504 10.62 -9.80 -20.41
N LYS A 505 11.49 -10.72 -20.77
CA LYS A 505 11.30 -12.14 -20.44
C LYS A 505 11.28 -12.39 -18.93
N GLU A 506 12.22 -11.80 -18.19
CA GLU A 506 12.28 -11.97 -16.73
C GLU A 506 11.08 -11.31 -16.04
N PHE A 507 10.65 -10.09 -16.44
CA PHE A 507 9.44 -9.46 -15.93
C PHE A 507 8.19 -10.29 -16.23
N ARG A 508 8.00 -10.78 -17.43
CA ARG A 508 6.86 -11.63 -17.77
C ARG A 508 6.86 -12.95 -16.99
N THR A 509 8.05 -13.50 -16.72
CA THR A 509 8.18 -14.71 -15.90
C THR A 509 7.80 -14.41 -14.45
N ALA A 510 8.29 -13.32 -13.88
CA ALA A 510 7.93 -12.86 -12.55
C ALA A 510 6.41 -12.60 -12.43
N LEU A 511 5.85 -11.89 -13.39
CA LEU A 511 4.43 -11.58 -13.46
C LEU A 511 3.56 -12.85 -13.49
N ALA A 512 3.92 -13.83 -14.32
CA ALA A 512 3.18 -15.10 -14.40
C ALA A 512 3.20 -15.88 -13.07
N ILE A 513 4.30 -15.80 -12.32
CA ILE A 513 4.40 -16.41 -10.99
C ILE A 513 3.49 -15.66 -10.02
N ASP A 514 3.57 -14.33 -9.96
CA ASP A 514 2.81 -13.50 -9.03
C ASP A 514 1.31 -13.58 -9.31
N GLU A 515 0.87 -13.54 -10.57
CA GLU A 515 -0.53 -13.73 -10.92
C GLU A 515 -1.08 -15.09 -10.46
N LYS A 516 -0.25 -16.14 -10.57
CA LYS A 516 -0.65 -17.49 -10.14
C LYS A 516 -0.71 -17.62 -8.62
N VAL A 517 0.25 -17.05 -7.90
CA VAL A 517 0.41 -17.21 -6.45
C VAL A 517 -0.43 -16.23 -5.66
N LEU A 518 -0.41 -14.96 -6.07
CA LEU A 518 -1.00 -13.83 -5.36
C LEU A 518 -2.30 -13.33 -6.00
N GLY A 519 -2.43 -13.50 -7.32
CA GLY A 519 -3.53 -12.97 -8.12
C GLY A 519 -3.21 -11.64 -8.82
N ALA A 520 -3.98 -11.32 -9.88
CA ALA A 520 -3.71 -10.18 -10.75
C ALA A 520 -3.90 -8.79 -10.10
N GLU A 521 -4.67 -8.70 -9.02
CA GLU A 521 -4.92 -7.44 -8.29
C GLU A 521 -4.03 -7.30 -7.04
N HIS A 522 -3.11 -8.24 -6.81
CA HIS A 522 -2.23 -8.17 -5.65
C HIS A 522 -1.19 -7.04 -5.81
N PRO A 523 -0.85 -6.30 -4.75
CA PRO A 523 0.12 -5.20 -4.81
C PRO A 523 1.45 -5.56 -5.49
N GLU A 524 2.05 -6.69 -5.17
CA GLU A 524 3.31 -7.10 -5.80
C GLU A 524 3.16 -7.38 -7.29
N THR A 525 2.06 -8.04 -7.68
CA THR A 525 1.75 -8.27 -9.11
C THR A 525 1.64 -6.94 -9.86
N LEU A 526 0.97 -5.97 -9.25
CA LEU A 526 0.80 -4.64 -9.83
C LEU A 526 2.14 -3.87 -9.90
N LEU A 527 3.04 -4.07 -8.92
CA LEU A 527 4.37 -3.48 -8.94
C LEU A 527 5.21 -4.02 -10.11
N VAL A 528 5.21 -5.33 -10.33
CA VAL A 528 5.89 -5.94 -11.49
C VAL A 528 5.33 -5.40 -12.81
N ARG A 529 4.01 -5.22 -12.91
CA ARG A 529 3.36 -4.61 -14.07
C ARG A 529 3.76 -3.15 -14.26
N SER A 530 3.87 -2.38 -13.17
CA SER A 530 4.34 -1.00 -13.19
C SER A 530 5.78 -0.91 -13.73
N ASN A 531 6.67 -1.79 -13.27
CA ASN A 531 8.05 -1.86 -13.76
C ASN A 531 8.13 -2.31 -15.22
N LEU A 532 7.26 -3.23 -15.64
CA LEU A 532 7.16 -3.63 -17.05
C LEU A 532 6.71 -2.45 -17.93
N ALA A 533 5.81 -1.59 -17.44
CA ALA A 533 5.44 -0.37 -18.15
C ALA A 533 6.65 0.58 -18.34
N GLY A 534 7.50 0.71 -17.32
CA GLY A 534 8.77 1.44 -17.41
C GLY A 534 9.69 0.86 -18.49
N LEU A 535 9.94 -0.46 -18.45
CA LEU A 535 10.73 -1.15 -19.48
C LEU A 535 10.18 -0.89 -20.90
N LEU A 536 8.87 -0.95 -21.08
CA LEU A 536 8.24 -0.70 -22.39
C LEU A 536 8.48 0.75 -22.86
N THR A 537 8.61 1.70 -21.95
CA THR A 537 8.98 3.08 -22.26
C THR A 537 10.44 3.14 -22.77
N ASP A 538 11.37 2.49 -22.08
CA ASP A 538 12.80 2.45 -22.45
C ASP A 538 13.04 1.70 -23.78
N GLU A 539 12.20 0.71 -24.07
CA GLU A 539 12.19 -0.03 -25.34
C GLU A 539 11.47 0.75 -26.47
N ALA A 540 11.03 2.00 -26.21
CA ALA A 540 10.26 2.84 -27.13
C ALA A 540 8.90 2.25 -27.59
N LYS A 541 8.34 1.31 -26.82
CA LYS A 541 6.98 0.77 -27.02
C LYS A 541 5.93 1.64 -26.30
N TYR A 542 5.97 2.95 -26.49
CA TYR A 542 5.26 3.97 -25.71
C TYR A 542 3.75 3.71 -25.60
N ALA A 543 3.06 3.38 -26.69
CA ALA A 543 1.62 3.11 -26.67
C ALA A 543 1.26 1.89 -25.80
N GLN A 544 2.15 0.89 -25.73
CA GLN A 544 1.95 -0.25 -24.82
C GLN A 544 2.26 0.14 -23.38
N ALA A 545 3.30 0.93 -23.17
CA ALA A 545 3.65 1.48 -21.86
C ALA A 545 2.52 2.32 -21.27
N GLU A 546 1.95 3.25 -22.08
CA GLU A 546 0.80 4.07 -21.67
C GLU A 546 -0.42 3.20 -21.30
N ALA A 547 -0.76 2.23 -22.15
CA ALA A 547 -1.90 1.35 -21.91
C ALA A 547 -1.73 0.54 -20.60
N GLU A 548 -0.54 0.00 -20.37
CA GLU A 548 -0.22 -0.76 -19.17
C GLU A 548 -0.20 0.12 -17.92
N ALA A 549 0.44 1.29 -17.98
CA ALA A 549 0.47 2.24 -16.87
C ALA A 549 -0.95 2.68 -16.45
N ARG A 550 -1.82 3.03 -17.41
CA ARG A 550 -3.21 3.39 -17.12
C ARG A 550 -4.00 2.24 -16.50
N ALA A 551 -3.80 1.02 -17.00
CA ALA A 551 -4.45 -0.16 -16.46
C ALA A 551 -4.00 -0.43 -15.01
N VAL A 552 -2.71 -0.29 -14.74
CA VAL A 552 -2.13 -0.46 -13.41
C VAL A 552 -2.61 0.62 -12.45
N ILE A 553 -2.64 1.90 -12.87
CA ILE A 553 -3.17 3.01 -12.06
C ILE A 553 -4.62 2.72 -11.64
N ALA A 554 -5.49 2.33 -12.59
CA ALA A 554 -6.89 2.04 -12.28
C ALA A 554 -7.06 0.90 -11.25
N LEU A 555 -6.18 -0.10 -11.29
CA LEU A 555 -6.17 -1.19 -10.30
C LEU A 555 -5.64 -0.73 -8.95
N TRP A 556 -4.56 0.06 -8.91
CA TRP A 556 -4.03 0.64 -7.68
C TRP A 556 -5.03 1.56 -6.99
N GLU A 557 -5.69 2.46 -7.74
CA GLU A 557 -6.74 3.33 -7.21
C GLU A 557 -7.90 2.53 -6.58
N LYS A 558 -8.25 1.40 -7.19
CA LYS A 558 -9.28 0.48 -6.66
C LYS A 558 -8.83 -0.22 -5.39
N VAL A 559 -7.57 -0.68 -5.32
CA VAL A 559 -7.06 -1.55 -4.23
C VAL A 559 -6.58 -0.73 -3.04
N LEU A 560 -5.82 0.34 -3.28
CA LEU A 560 -5.12 1.13 -2.26
C LEU A 560 -5.57 2.60 -2.22
N GLY A 561 -6.25 3.07 -3.25
CA GLY A 561 -6.65 4.46 -3.38
C GLY A 561 -5.66 5.33 -4.14
N PRO A 562 -6.09 6.57 -4.55
CA PRO A 562 -5.29 7.44 -5.41
C PRO A 562 -4.08 8.08 -4.71
N GLU A 563 -4.05 8.10 -3.39
CA GLU A 563 -3.00 8.75 -2.59
C GLU A 563 -1.92 7.76 -2.10
N HIS A 564 -2.05 6.49 -2.47
CA HIS A 564 -1.07 5.48 -2.04
C HIS A 564 0.26 5.59 -2.81
N PRO A 565 1.42 5.41 -2.16
CA PRO A 565 2.75 5.49 -2.78
C PRO A 565 2.89 4.73 -4.11
N ASP A 566 2.40 3.50 -4.18
CA ASP A 566 2.50 2.67 -5.38
C ASP A 566 1.60 3.16 -6.52
N THR A 567 0.46 3.80 -6.19
CA THR A 567 -0.37 4.49 -7.18
C THR A 567 0.38 5.68 -7.77
N LEU A 568 1.05 6.45 -6.91
CA LEU A 568 1.84 7.62 -7.32
C LEU A 568 3.02 7.21 -8.22
N LEU A 569 3.73 6.12 -7.90
CA LEU A 569 4.80 5.58 -8.75
C LEU A 569 4.30 5.23 -10.17
N SER A 570 3.09 4.69 -10.28
CA SER A 570 2.52 4.35 -11.60
C SER A 570 2.15 5.58 -12.42
N HIS A 571 1.78 6.70 -11.79
CA HIS A 571 1.60 8.00 -12.44
C HIS A 571 2.92 8.54 -13.01
N HIS A 572 4.04 8.32 -12.31
CA HIS A 572 5.38 8.64 -12.81
C HIS A 572 5.68 7.90 -14.13
N ASN A 573 5.46 6.57 -14.17
CA ASN A 573 5.66 5.77 -15.38
C ASN A 573 4.75 6.23 -16.55
N LEU A 574 3.51 6.63 -16.25
CA LEU A 574 2.61 7.19 -17.27
C LEU A 574 3.15 8.50 -17.84
N ALA A 575 3.64 9.39 -16.99
CA ALA A 575 4.24 10.65 -17.44
C ALA A 575 5.46 10.40 -18.34
N GLY A 576 6.32 9.44 -17.98
CA GLY A 576 7.46 9.01 -18.79
C GLY A 576 7.05 8.44 -20.15
N ALA A 577 6.05 7.58 -20.19
CA ALA A 577 5.54 7.03 -21.46
C ALA A 577 4.97 8.14 -22.38
N LEU A 578 4.22 9.08 -21.85
CA LEU A 578 3.69 10.22 -22.59
C LEU A 578 4.79 11.13 -23.11
N ALA A 579 5.82 11.39 -22.31
CA ALA A 579 6.99 12.16 -22.73
C ALA A 579 7.76 11.45 -23.86
N GLY A 580 7.94 10.14 -23.77
CA GLY A 580 8.56 9.32 -24.80
C GLY A 580 7.80 9.36 -26.14
N GLU A 581 6.46 9.43 -26.11
CA GLU A 581 5.64 9.66 -27.32
C GLU A 581 5.76 11.09 -27.90
N GLY A 582 6.45 12.00 -27.21
CA GLY A 582 6.50 13.41 -27.57
C GLY A 582 5.23 14.19 -27.16
N ARG A 583 4.34 13.62 -26.36
CA ARG A 583 3.12 14.27 -25.84
C ARG A 583 3.44 15.05 -24.55
N TYR A 584 4.44 15.91 -24.64
CA TYR A 584 4.99 16.63 -23.49
C TYR A 584 3.97 17.44 -22.70
N ALA A 585 2.94 17.99 -23.37
CA ALA A 585 1.89 18.75 -22.68
C ALA A 585 1.01 17.86 -21.77
N GLU A 586 0.77 16.64 -22.19
CA GLU A 586 0.03 15.65 -21.38
C GLU A 586 0.93 15.09 -20.28
N ALA A 587 2.20 14.86 -20.57
CA ALA A 587 3.19 14.47 -19.57
C ALA A 587 3.33 15.53 -18.48
N GLU A 588 3.39 16.82 -18.84
CA GLU A 588 3.37 17.93 -17.88
C GLU A 588 2.13 17.91 -16.99
N GLN A 589 0.95 17.72 -17.59
CA GLN A 589 -0.30 17.68 -16.83
C GLN A 589 -0.31 16.53 -15.82
N GLU A 590 0.16 15.36 -16.24
CA GLU A 590 0.24 14.17 -15.37
C GLU A 590 1.27 14.37 -14.25
N SER A 591 2.45 14.91 -14.56
CA SER A 591 3.49 15.22 -13.57
C SER A 591 3.00 16.25 -12.54
N ARG A 592 2.29 17.30 -12.96
CA ARG A 592 1.71 18.28 -12.03
C ARG A 592 0.63 17.68 -11.15
N LYS A 593 -0.21 16.78 -11.69
CA LYS A 593 -1.19 16.03 -10.89
C LYS A 593 -0.48 15.18 -9.85
N LEU A 594 0.55 14.45 -10.25
CA LEU A 594 1.38 13.62 -9.37
C LEU A 594 1.98 14.46 -8.23
N ILE A 595 2.67 15.56 -8.55
CA ILE A 595 3.30 16.45 -7.57
C ILE A 595 2.28 16.98 -6.56
N ASN A 596 1.08 17.39 -7.01
CA ASN A 596 0.03 17.86 -6.10
C ASN A 596 -0.43 16.76 -5.12
N LEU A 597 -0.50 15.51 -5.54
CA LEU A 597 -0.83 14.38 -4.68
C LEU A 597 0.31 14.10 -3.70
N GLU A 598 1.55 14.09 -4.17
CA GLU A 598 2.73 13.87 -3.34
C GLU A 598 2.92 14.99 -2.30
N GLU A 599 2.72 16.25 -2.68
CA GLU A 599 2.75 17.37 -1.73
C GLU A 599 1.71 17.20 -0.62
N LYS A 600 0.53 16.67 -0.94
CA LYS A 600 -0.52 16.40 0.03
C LYS A 600 -0.15 15.23 0.95
N VAL A 601 0.44 14.17 0.42
CA VAL A 601 0.74 12.91 1.14
C VAL A 601 2.04 13.04 1.94
N TYR A 602 3.10 13.47 1.29
CA TYR A 602 4.45 13.50 1.86
C TYR A 602 4.91 14.89 2.29
N GLY A 603 4.34 15.93 1.68
CA GLY A 603 4.81 17.31 1.83
C GLY A 603 5.81 17.74 0.76
N ARG A 604 6.04 19.06 0.68
CA ARG A 604 6.85 19.71 -0.36
C ARG A 604 8.35 19.43 -0.29
N GLU A 605 8.84 19.08 0.88
CA GLU A 605 10.26 18.85 1.14
C GLU A 605 10.63 17.35 1.13
N HIS A 606 9.67 16.47 0.87
CA HIS A 606 9.95 15.04 0.84
C HIS A 606 10.77 14.67 -0.41
N PRO A 607 11.79 13.80 -0.31
CA PRO A 607 12.64 13.41 -1.44
C PRO A 607 11.84 12.99 -2.68
N THR A 608 10.85 12.11 -2.54
CA THR A 608 10.00 11.65 -3.65
C THR A 608 9.32 12.82 -4.38
N THR A 609 8.78 13.81 -3.63
CA THR A 609 8.17 15.00 -4.22
C THR A 609 9.19 15.84 -4.97
N LEU A 610 10.41 15.94 -4.45
CA LEU A 610 11.49 16.68 -5.09
C LEU A 610 11.94 16.00 -6.40
N THR A 611 12.07 14.67 -6.39
CA THR A 611 12.37 13.87 -7.59
C THR A 611 11.30 14.07 -8.67
N SER A 612 10.01 14.03 -8.32
CA SER A 612 8.92 14.26 -9.28
C SER A 612 8.95 15.69 -9.87
N ARG A 613 9.35 16.67 -9.08
CA ARG A 613 9.54 18.06 -9.53
C ARG A 613 10.76 18.20 -10.46
N SER A 614 11.82 17.47 -10.19
CA SER A 614 13.00 17.38 -11.07
C SER A 614 12.64 16.77 -12.43
N ASN A 615 11.85 15.70 -12.44
CA ASN A 615 11.36 15.07 -13.67
C ASN A 615 10.39 15.98 -14.47
N LEU A 616 9.58 16.79 -13.78
CA LEU A 616 8.79 17.83 -14.43
C LEU A 616 9.69 18.86 -15.10
N ALA A 617 10.79 19.27 -14.45
CA ALA A 617 11.76 20.19 -15.04
C ALA A 617 12.35 19.62 -16.35
N GLU A 618 12.61 18.33 -16.42
CA GLU A 618 13.06 17.66 -17.65
C GLU A 618 11.98 17.71 -18.75
N THR A 619 10.73 17.40 -18.40
CA THR A 619 9.59 17.52 -19.34
C THR A 619 9.44 18.96 -19.88
N LEU A 620 9.62 19.96 -19.02
CA LEU A 620 9.57 21.38 -19.40
C LEU A 620 10.76 21.79 -20.29
N LEU A 621 11.91 21.16 -20.09
CA LEU A 621 13.11 21.35 -20.95
C LEU A 621 12.80 20.90 -22.38
N GLU A 622 12.18 19.75 -22.56
CA GLU A 622 11.76 19.26 -23.88
C GLU A 622 10.67 20.15 -24.55
N LEU A 623 9.82 20.82 -23.73
CA LEU A 623 8.86 21.82 -24.20
C LEU A 623 9.53 23.17 -24.58
N GLY A 624 10.84 23.31 -24.36
CA GLY A 624 11.55 24.57 -24.64
C GLY A 624 11.25 25.72 -23.66
N ARG A 625 10.65 25.43 -22.49
CA ARG A 625 10.26 26.42 -21.47
C ARG A 625 11.42 26.74 -20.52
N TYR A 626 12.57 27.03 -21.04
CA TYR A 626 13.86 27.10 -20.32
C TYR A 626 13.86 28.00 -19.08
N THR A 627 13.16 29.14 -19.12
CA THR A 627 13.09 30.07 -17.97
C THR A 627 12.31 29.48 -16.79
N GLU A 628 11.31 28.68 -17.07
CA GLU A 628 10.53 27.99 -16.07
C GLU A 628 11.34 26.82 -15.48
N VAL A 629 12.02 26.05 -16.34
CA VAL A 629 12.96 24.99 -15.89
C VAL A 629 14.03 25.55 -14.98
N GLU A 630 14.68 26.65 -15.34
CA GLU A 630 15.71 27.28 -14.52
C GLU A 630 15.16 27.66 -13.13
N SER A 631 13.95 28.25 -13.08
CA SER A 631 13.30 28.65 -11.84
C SER A 631 12.95 27.43 -10.97
N GLU A 632 12.36 26.40 -11.56
CA GLU A 632 11.94 25.17 -10.87
C GLU A 632 13.16 24.38 -10.39
N ALA A 633 14.15 24.12 -11.25
CA ALA A 633 15.36 23.43 -10.88
C ALA A 633 16.11 24.14 -9.73
N CYS A 634 16.27 25.47 -9.81
CA CYS A 634 16.87 26.21 -8.71
C CYS A 634 16.08 26.13 -7.39
N ALA A 635 14.76 26.04 -7.46
CA ALA A 635 13.92 25.88 -6.28
C ALA A 635 14.06 24.46 -5.69
N VAL A 636 14.06 23.45 -6.54
CA VAL A 636 14.26 22.04 -6.15
C VAL A 636 15.65 21.85 -5.56
N ILE A 637 16.72 22.29 -6.22
CA ILE A 637 18.11 22.17 -5.74
C ILE A 637 18.25 22.73 -4.31
N LYS A 638 17.65 23.88 -4.01
CA LYS A 638 17.71 24.48 -2.66
C LYS A 638 17.06 23.59 -1.61
N LEU A 639 15.97 22.92 -1.96
CA LEU A 639 15.28 22.03 -1.04
C LEU A 639 16.04 20.72 -0.89
N GLU A 640 16.55 20.15 -1.98
CA GLU A 640 17.38 18.95 -1.98
C GLU A 640 18.69 19.17 -1.19
N GLU A 641 19.38 20.29 -1.40
CA GLU A 641 20.57 20.64 -0.61
C GLU A 641 20.27 20.71 0.90
N LYS A 642 19.06 21.18 1.26
CA LYS A 642 18.62 21.26 2.66
C LYS A 642 18.30 19.88 3.25
N VAL A 643 17.63 19.01 2.47
CA VAL A 643 17.06 17.72 2.95
C VAL A 643 18.04 16.59 2.75
N LEU A 644 18.62 16.48 1.57
CA LEU A 644 19.49 15.38 1.15
C LEU A 644 20.98 15.73 1.24
N GLY A 645 21.30 17.00 1.07
CA GLY A 645 22.69 17.48 1.03
C GLY A 645 23.18 17.73 -0.40
N ARG A 646 24.31 18.47 -0.50
CA ARG A 646 24.88 18.89 -1.79
C ARG A 646 25.51 17.78 -2.62
N GLU A 647 25.91 16.69 -1.99
CA GLU A 647 26.59 15.56 -2.61
C GLU A 647 25.61 14.41 -2.92
N HIS A 648 24.31 14.56 -2.61
CA HIS A 648 23.33 13.54 -2.89
C HIS A 648 23.12 13.37 -4.40
N PRO A 649 23.02 12.13 -4.91
CA PRO A 649 22.82 11.87 -6.34
C PRO A 649 21.66 12.67 -6.95
N ASP A 650 20.47 12.68 -6.32
CA ASP A 650 19.30 13.42 -6.83
C ASP A 650 19.58 14.93 -6.95
N THR A 651 20.27 15.52 -5.93
CA THR A 651 20.68 16.92 -5.98
C THR A 651 21.60 17.19 -7.17
N LEU A 652 22.52 16.29 -7.43
CA LEU A 652 23.48 16.39 -8.54
C LEU A 652 22.81 16.16 -9.89
N GLU A 653 21.80 15.29 -9.96
CA GLU A 653 20.97 15.08 -11.15
C GLU A 653 20.18 16.34 -11.50
N THR A 654 19.47 16.95 -10.54
CA THR A 654 18.72 18.20 -10.75
C THR A 654 19.64 19.33 -11.21
N ARG A 655 20.88 19.41 -10.69
CA ARG A 655 21.90 20.34 -11.14
C ARG A 655 22.37 20.05 -12.58
N THR A 656 22.41 18.80 -13.00
CA THR A 656 22.72 18.41 -14.38
C THR A 656 21.60 18.85 -15.34
N ILE A 657 20.32 18.77 -14.91
CA ILE A 657 19.19 19.35 -15.68
C ILE A 657 19.39 20.87 -15.83
N LEU A 658 19.81 21.56 -14.77
CA LEU A 658 20.12 22.99 -14.83
C LEU A 658 21.25 23.29 -15.83
N VAL A 659 22.32 22.47 -15.88
CA VAL A 659 23.40 22.61 -16.88
C VAL A 659 22.83 22.55 -18.30
N ARG A 660 22.02 21.53 -18.60
CA ARG A 660 21.38 21.40 -19.93
C ARG A 660 20.47 22.58 -20.25
N THR A 661 19.77 23.08 -19.26
CA THR A 661 18.89 24.25 -19.40
C THR A 661 19.65 25.53 -19.72
N LEU A 662 20.74 25.78 -18.99
CA LEU A 662 21.59 26.96 -19.23
C LEU A 662 22.22 26.92 -20.63
N ASP A 663 22.69 25.75 -21.08
CA ASP A 663 23.24 25.62 -22.44
C ASP A 663 22.15 25.86 -23.51
N ALA A 664 20.94 25.30 -23.32
CA ALA A 664 19.81 25.51 -24.21
C ALA A 664 19.35 27.00 -24.28
N GLN A 665 19.55 27.78 -23.22
CA GLN A 665 19.33 29.23 -23.20
C GLN A 665 20.47 30.03 -23.88
N GLY A 666 21.54 29.39 -24.30
CA GLY A 666 22.74 30.03 -24.81
C GLY A 666 23.69 30.58 -23.75
N LYS A 667 23.45 30.27 -22.46
CA LYS A 667 24.31 30.59 -21.32
C LYS A 667 25.43 29.55 -21.15
N SER A 668 26.09 29.17 -22.25
CA SER A 668 27.01 28.02 -22.30
C SER A 668 28.25 28.18 -21.40
N VAL A 669 28.65 29.39 -21.05
CA VAL A 669 29.77 29.65 -20.11
C VAL A 669 29.33 29.32 -18.66
N GLU A 670 28.08 29.71 -18.31
CA GLU A 670 27.53 29.38 -17.00
C GLU A 670 27.28 27.87 -16.88
N ALA A 671 26.78 27.24 -17.95
CA ALA A 671 26.61 25.79 -18.05
C ALA A 671 27.93 25.03 -17.85
N GLU A 672 29.04 25.48 -18.49
CA GLU A 672 30.36 24.91 -18.27
C GLU A 672 30.81 25.01 -16.81
N GLY A 673 30.63 26.16 -16.19
CA GLY A 673 31.00 26.38 -14.80
C GLY A 673 30.25 25.46 -13.83
N GLU A 674 28.94 25.36 -14.01
CA GLU A 674 28.08 24.48 -13.22
C GLU A 674 28.40 22.99 -13.48
N ALA A 675 28.56 22.58 -14.73
CA ALA A 675 28.92 21.22 -15.07
C ALA A 675 30.23 20.75 -14.42
N ARG A 676 31.27 21.61 -14.44
CA ARG A 676 32.54 21.30 -13.77
C ARG A 676 32.38 21.17 -12.25
N ALA A 677 31.55 22.01 -11.63
CA ALA A 677 31.26 21.96 -10.21
C ALA A 677 30.52 20.66 -9.84
N VAL A 678 29.50 20.30 -10.61
CA VAL A 678 28.74 19.04 -10.43
C VAL A 678 29.64 17.82 -10.63
N LEU A 679 30.45 17.79 -11.69
CA LEU A 679 31.40 16.70 -11.96
C LEU A 679 32.36 16.46 -10.80
N GLN A 680 32.89 17.52 -10.18
CA GLN A 680 33.79 17.36 -9.04
C GLN A 680 33.09 16.64 -7.86
N LEU A 681 31.82 16.96 -7.60
CA LEU A 681 31.04 16.34 -6.54
C LEU A 681 30.67 14.90 -6.90
N GLN A 682 30.17 14.65 -8.14
CA GLN A 682 29.83 13.31 -8.60
C GLN A 682 31.03 12.36 -8.63
N GLN A 683 32.18 12.82 -9.08
CA GLN A 683 33.39 12.00 -9.04
C GLN A 683 33.81 11.57 -7.62
N LYS A 684 33.54 12.44 -6.63
CA LYS A 684 33.79 12.12 -5.22
C LYS A 684 32.73 11.17 -4.65
N ALA A 685 31.44 11.42 -4.94
CA ALA A 685 30.30 10.69 -4.35
C ALA A 685 30.03 9.36 -5.06
N LEU A 686 30.02 9.37 -6.40
CA LEU A 686 29.59 8.25 -7.25
C LEU A 686 30.77 7.55 -7.95
N GLY A 687 31.85 8.30 -8.18
CA GLY A 687 32.99 7.83 -8.98
C GLY A 687 32.97 8.33 -10.44
N ALA A 688 34.09 8.23 -11.11
CA ALA A 688 34.29 8.73 -12.49
C ALA A 688 33.54 7.89 -13.56
N GLU A 689 33.23 6.65 -13.25
CA GLU A 689 32.61 5.68 -14.17
C GLU A 689 31.06 5.60 -13.98
N HIS A 690 30.50 6.32 -13.00
CA HIS A 690 29.05 6.28 -12.74
C HIS A 690 28.28 6.89 -13.93
N PRO A 691 27.14 6.31 -14.34
CA PRO A 691 26.34 6.83 -15.44
C PRO A 691 26.00 8.31 -15.35
N ASP A 692 25.58 8.81 -14.19
CA ASP A 692 25.25 10.22 -13.96
C ASP A 692 26.49 11.12 -14.10
N THR A 693 27.65 10.65 -13.63
CA THR A 693 28.92 11.37 -13.83
C THR A 693 29.26 11.48 -15.32
N LEU A 694 28.98 10.42 -16.08
CA LEU A 694 29.19 10.40 -17.53
C LEU A 694 28.17 11.28 -18.26
N GLU A 695 26.92 11.36 -17.78
CA GLU A 695 25.89 12.26 -18.33
C GLU A 695 26.24 13.73 -18.13
N THR A 696 26.69 14.10 -16.94
CA THR A 696 27.15 15.48 -16.66
C THR A 696 28.38 15.82 -17.50
N ARG A 697 29.29 14.86 -17.68
CA ARG A 697 30.46 15.07 -18.54
C ARG A 697 30.10 15.23 -20.02
N ALA A 698 29.08 14.51 -20.51
CA ALA A 698 28.51 14.70 -21.84
C ALA A 698 27.84 16.09 -21.97
N SER A 699 27.15 16.53 -20.93
CA SER A 699 26.55 17.87 -20.86
C SER A 699 27.62 18.97 -20.88
N LEU A 700 28.77 18.77 -20.23
CA LEU A 700 29.93 19.65 -20.31
C LEU A 700 30.48 19.71 -21.75
N ALA A 701 30.63 18.58 -22.42
CA ALA A 701 31.06 18.53 -23.81
C ALA A 701 30.11 19.33 -24.71
N ASN A 702 28.78 19.21 -24.49
CA ASN A 702 27.78 19.99 -25.22
C ASN A 702 27.95 21.49 -24.98
N ALA A 703 28.12 21.92 -23.73
CA ALA A 703 28.36 23.33 -23.41
C ALA A 703 29.65 23.88 -24.00
N LEU A 704 30.71 23.08 -24.02
CA LEU A 704 31.98 23.43 -24.69
C LEU A 704 31.81 23.57 -26.21
N ARG A 705 31.06 22.65 -26.82
CA ARG A 705 30.72 22.69 -28.24
C ARG A 705 29.93 23.94 -28.61
N SER A 706 28.94 24.29 -27.81
CA SER A 706 28.12 25.51 -27.97
C SER A 706 28.95 26.79 -27.89
N GLN A 707 30.05 26.78 -27.11
CA GLN A 707 31.02 27.87 -27.05
C GLN A 707 32.04 27.87 -28.21
N GLY A 708 32.04 26.84 -29.08
CA GLY A 708 33.02 26.70 -30.13
C GLY A 708 34.36 26.09 -29.65
N LYS A 709 34.46 25.60 -28.42
CA LYS A 709 35.63 24.94 -27.84
C LYS A 709 35.70 23.45 -28.28
N TYR A 710 35.73 23.23 -29.60
CA TYR A 710 35.55 21.88 -30.15
C TYR A 710 36.59 20.88 -29.71
N SER A 711 37.86 21.31 -29.58
CA SER A 711 38.96 20.41 -29.17
C SER A 711 38.80 19.90 -27.71
N GLU A 712 38.29 20.75 -26.82
CA GLU A 712 37.99 20.33 -25.44
C GLU A 712 36.75 19.43 -25.44
N ALA A 713 35.72 19.75 -26.21
CA ALA A 713 34.54 18.92 -26.36
C ALA A 713 34.87 17.53 -26.93
N ASP A 714 35.70 17.43 -27.98
CA ASP A 714 36.20 16.17 -28.55
C ASP A 714 36.89 15.30 -27.47
N THR A 715 37.71 15.94 -26.63
CA THR A 715 38.40 15.24 -25.54
C THR A 715 37.44 14.65 -24.50
N GLU A 716 36.46 15.45 -24.08
CA GLU A 716 35.42 14.99 -23.14
C GLU A 716 34.52 13.91 -23.74
N ASP A 717 34.04 14.09 -24.98
CA ASP A 717 33.22 13.11 -25.70
C ASP A 717 33.93 11.77 -25.86
N ARG A 718 35.22 11.76 -26.23
CA ARG A 718 36.04 10.51 -26.32
C ARG A 718 36.20 9.84 -24.95
N THR A 719 36.38 10.63 -23.91
CA THR A 719 36.47 10.11 -22.54
C THR A 719 35.18 9.46 -22.14
N VAL A 720 34.05 10.16 -22.38
CA VAL A 720 32.70 9.63 -22.09
C VAL A 720 32.45 8.36 -22.89
N LEU A 721 32.78 8.36 -24.20
CA LEU A 721 32.61 7.19 -25.06
C LEU A 721 33.34 5.97 -24.52
N THR A 722 34.62 6.15 -24.17
CA THR A 722 35.47 5.06 -23.67
C THR A 722 34.91 4.47 -22.38
N LEU A 723 34.44 5.33 -21.45
CA LEU A 723 33.89 4.91 -20.17
C LEU A 723 32.49 4.29 -20.33
N ARG A 724 31.62 4.88 -21.17
CA ARG A 724 30.31 4.28 -21.48
C ARG A 724 30.43 2.93 -22.18
N GLU A 725 31.37 2.76 -23.08
CA GLU A 725 31.67 1.46 -23.71
C GLU A 725 32.05 0.40 -22.67
N LYS A 726 32.83 0.79 -21.66
CA LYS A 726 33.27 -0.09 -20.58
C LYS A 726 32.12 -0.47 -19.64
N VAL A 727 31.30 0.51 -19.23
CA VAL A 727 30.28 0.35 -18.18
C VAL A 727 28.97 -0.15 -18.76
N LEU A 728 28.48 0.48 -19.83
CA LEU A 728 27.16 0.22 -20.42
C LEU A 728 27.26 -0.73 -21.64
N GLY A 729 28.41 -0.78 -22.26
CA GLY A 729 28.63 -1.51 -23.51
C GLY A 729 28.48 -0.67 -24.79
N PRO A 730 28.98 -1.17 -25.90
CA PRO A 730 29.11 -0.41 -27.17
C PRO A 730 27.79 -0.17 -27.91
N GLN A 731 26.72 -0.87 -27.53
CA GLN A 731 25.38 -0.78 -28.12
C GLN A 731 24.36 -0.04 -27.25
N HIS A 732 24.74 0.38 -26.04
CA HIS A 732 23.82 1.09 -25.14
C HIS A 732 23.37 2.42 -25.78
N PRO A 733 22.09 2.85 -25.60
CA PRO A 733 21.57 4.10 -26.15
C PRO A 733 22.46 5.32 -25.87
N ASP A 734 22.93 5.45 -24.62
CA ASP A 734 23.80 6.56 -24.21
C ASP A 734 25.17 6.51 -24.86
N THR A 735 25.71 5.31 -25.08
CA THR A 735 26.96 5.14 -25.83
C THR A 735 26.79 5.57 -27.29
N LEU A 736 25.65 5.22 -27.90
CA LEU A 736 25.31 5.63 -29.26
C LEU A 736 25.05 7.13 -29.36
N ARG A 737 24.40 7.73 -28.32
CA ARG A 737 24.22 9.19 -28.20
C ARG A 737 25.60 9.89 -28.16
N THR A 738 26.55 9.38 -27.38
CA THR A 738 27.91 9.93 -27.35
C THR A 738 28.59 9.83 -28.71
N CYS A 739 28.40 8.75 -29.46
CA CYS A 739 28.91 8.65 -30.84
C CYS A 739 28.30 9.73 -31.75
N PHE A 740 27.01 10.01 -31.61
CA PHE A 740 26.34 11.10 -32.35
C PHE A 740 26.88 12.48 -31.96
N ASP A 741 27.06 12.76 -30.68
CA ASP A 741 27.59 14.04 -30.19
C ASP A 741 29.04 14.25 -30.62
N LEU A 742 29.85 13.21 -30.53
CA LEU A 742 31.25 13.22 -31.06
C LEU A 742 31.27 13.45 -32.57
N ALA A 743 30.35 12.86 -33.34
CA ALA A 743 30.23 13.11 -34.77
C ALA A 743 29.90 14.58 -35.09
N LEU A 744 29.04 15.21 -34.27
CA LEU A 744 28.74 16.64 -34.38
C LEU A 744 29.98 17.51 -34.08
N CYS A 745 30.74 17.16 -33.05
CA CYS A 745 31.95 17.85 -32.66
C CYS A 745 33.01 17.74 -33.78
N LEU A 746 33.28 16.54 -34.25
CA LEU A 746 34.23 16.28 -35.33
C LEU A 746 33.86 16.95 -36.68
N ARG A 747 32.52 17.05 -36.96
CA ARG A 747 32.02 17.82 -38.11
C ARG A 747 32.39 19.28 -37.98
N ALA A 748 32.20 19.86 -36.78
CA ALA A 748 32.56 21.25 -36.54
C ALA A 748 34.07 21.49 -36.65
N GLU A 749 34.89 20.55 -36.24
CA GLU A 749 36.36 20.55 -36.43
C GLU A 749 36.81 20.25 -37.87
N LYS A 750 35.87 19.97 -38.78
CA LYS A 750 36.15 19.56 -40.18
C LYS A 750 36.86 18.22 -40.35
N LYS A 751 36.84 17.37 -39.32
CA LYS A 751 37.35 15.97 -39.34
C LYS A 751 36.29 15.02 -39.92
N ILE A 752 35.87 15.28 -41.18
CA ILE A 752 34.68 14.66 -41.78
C ILE A 752 34.77 13.12 -41.84
N SER A 753 35.95 12.57 -42.11
CA SER A 753 36.12 11.11 -42.18
C SER A 753 35.80 10.42 -40.84
N GLU A 754 36.31 10.94 -39.74
CA GLU A 754 36.03 10.41 -38.42
C GLU A 754 34.56 10.64 -38.03
N ALA A 755 34.02 11.84 -38.34
CA ALA A 755 32.60 12.16 -38.07
C ALA A 755 31.65 11.14 -38.74
N LYS A 756 31.93 10.74 -39.99
CA LYS A 756 31.18 9.71 -40.72
C LYS A 756 31.16 8.38 -39.96
N THR A 757 32.34 7.95 -39.50
CA THR A 757 32.45 6.68 -38.77
C THR A 757 31.58 6.63 -37.52
N TYR A 758 31.64 7.66 -36.68
CA TYR A 758 30.82 7.72 -35.47
C TYR A 758 29.34 7.96 -35.76
N ALA A 759 28.99 8.77 -36.77
CA ALA A 759 27.60 8.95 -37.19
C ALA A 759 26.97 7.63 -37.71
N GLN A 760 27.71 6.86 -38.51
CA GLN A 760 27.28 5.54 -38.98
C GLN A 760 27.07 4.58 -37.80
N ARG A 761 28.01 4.53 -36.89
CA ARG A 761 27.92 3.68 -35.71
C ARG A 761 26.69 4.03 -34.87
N ALA A 762 26.43 5.33 -34.65
CA ALA A 762 25.24 5.78 -33.91
C ALA A 762 23.94 5.36 -34.62
N ALA A 763 23.86 5.61 -35.95
CA ALA A 763 22.67 5.32 -36.73
C ALA A 763 22.37 3.80 -36.83
N GLU A 764 23.38 2.98 -37.11
CA GLU A 764 23.24 1.54 -37.23
C GLU A 764 22.90 0.90 -35.88
N GLY A 765 23.54 1.35 -34.79
CA GLY A 765 23.29 0.89 -33.45
C GLY A 765 21.87 1.21 -32.98
N ALA A 766 21.45 2.47 -33.13
CA ALA A 766 20.11 2.92 -32.77
C ALA A 766 19.03 2.20 -33.59
N ARG A 767 19.23 2.03 -34.90
CA ARG A 767 18.28 1.31 -35.73
C ARG A 767 18.09 -0.15 -35.28
N LYS A 768 19.18 -0.80 -34.88
CA LYS A 768 19.16 -2.19 -34.41
C LYS A 768 18.49 -2.32 -33.06
N LEU A 769 18.74 -1.39 -32.14
CA LEU A 769 18.28 -1.46 -30.73
C LEU A 769 16.88 -0.88 -30.55
N LEU A 770 16.65 0.33 -31.07
CA LEU A 770 15.42 1.10 -30.84
C LEU A 770 14.42 1.02 -32.00
N GLY A 771 14.86 0.52 -33.14
CA GLY A 771 14.05 0.42 -34.35
C GLY A 771 14.12 1.68 -35.24
N PRO A 772 13.61 1.59 -36.49
CA PRO A 772 13.73 2.66 -37.49
C PRO A 772 12.85 3.87 -37.23
N GLU A 773 11.76 3.69 -36.45
CA GLU A 773 10.80 4.76 -36.19
C GLU A 773 11.17 5.62 -34.98
N HIS A 774 12.13 5.18 -34.18
CA HIS A 774 12.56 5.91 -32.99
C HIS A 774 13.11 7.31 -33.34
N PRO A 775 12.75 8.36 -32.57
CA PRO A 775 13.22 9.74 -32.82
C PRO A 775 14.73 9.86 -32.94
N ASP A 776 15.49 9.20 -32.05
CA ASP A 776 16.94 9.23 -32.06
C ASP A 776 17.51 8.51 -33.29
N THR A 777 16.91 7.38 -33.69
CA THR A 777 17.33 6.70 -34.93
C THR A 777 17.21 7.64 -36.13
N LYS A 778 16.06 8.29 -36.30
CA LYS A 778 15.83 9.28 -37.37
C LYS A 778 16.81 10.44 -37.31
N LYS A 779 17.09 10.95 -36.09
CA LYS A 779 18.04 12.03 -35.86
C LYS A 779 19.46 11.63 -36.26
N TYR A 780 19.91 10.43 -35.89
CA TYR A 780 21.26 9.94 -36.19
C TYR A 780 21.42 9.59 -37.67
N GLU A 781 20.39 8.99 -38.28
CA GLU A 781 20.39 8.71 -39.74
C GLU A 781 20.43 9.99 -40.57
N LYS A 782 19.75 11.05 -40.13
CA LYS A 782 19.81 12.36 -40.80
C LYS A 782 21.22 12.92 -40.80
N LEU A 783 21.90 12.94 -39.65
CA LEU A 783 23.30 13.37 -39.55
C LEU A 783 24.22 12.51 -40.44
N CYS A 784 24.02 11.19 -40.39
CA CYS A 784 24.81 10.27 -41.23
C CYS A 784 24.62 10.57 -42.72
N ALA A 785 23.38 10.81 -43.18
CA ALA A 785 23.08 11.14 -44.56
C ALA A 785 23.68 12.52 -44.96
N GLU A 786 23.60 13.50 -44.11
CA GLU A 786 24.23 14.83 -44.33
C GLU A 786 25.73 14.70 -44.52
N LEU A 787 26.42 13.92 -43.68
CA LEU A 787 27.85 13.69 -43.75
C LEU A 787 28.25 12.84 -44.96
N LEU A 788 27.44 11.87 -45.39
CA LEU A 788 27.71 11.04 -46.57
C LEU A 788 27.49 11.81 -47.87
N GLY A 789 26.61 12.82 -47.88
CA GLY A 789 26.36 13.70 -49.03
C GLY A 789 27.41 14.80 -49.21
N THR A 790 28.27 15.04 -48.23
CA THR A 790 29.43 15.92 -48.29
C THR A 790 30.72 15.15 -48.52
#